data_60842bb2d7c064a8ed88135b3b535e71
#
_entry.id   60842bb2d7c064a8ed88135b3b535e71
#
_cell.length_a   1.000
_cell.length_b   1.000
_cell.length_c   1.000
_cell.angle_alpha   90.00
_cell.angle_beta   90.00
_cell.angle_gamma   90.00
#
_symmetry.space_group_name_H-M   'P 1'
#
loop_
_entity.id
_entity.type
_entity.pdbx_description
1 polymer ?
#
loop_
_entity_poly.entity_id
_entity_poly.type
_entity_poly.pdbx_seq_one_letter_code
_entity_poly.pdbx_strand_id
1 'polypeptide(L)'
;MAAAANLSTTSSAPANGVDVSINDIPKSWTFTSKLPADSLFPTPAASHKTPRDEVLPRQVRGALFTWVRPDPHLHPPPELLGVSRAAMRDLGIREGDEATADFLATVAGNKIQGWDENKNEGDGYPWAQCYGGFQFGQWAGQLGDGRAISLFETTNPASGIRYELQLKGAGLTPYSRFADGKAVLRSSIREFVVSEALHALGVPTTRALSLTLLPGVRVRRETTEPAATVARFAQSWLRIGTFDLLRARGDRDLIRQLATYVAEDVLGGWGALPARLEDPDKAAELASSPPGRSVPADAVEGPAESAENRFARLYREIVRRNAVTVAKWQAYGFMNGVLNTDNTSIFGLSMDYGPFAFMDNFDPMYTPNHDDHMLRYSYRNQPSIIWWNLVRLGEALGELIGAGSRVDEEAFVKNGVKEEEADDIVKRAEKIIMQIGEEYKAVFLGEYKKTMTARVGLKNFKDSDFEELFSEALDSMEALELDFNLFFRRLSDVKLSELETEEARQEKAAVFFYKDVLTGKGGDQEGRKRVGGWLGKWRQRILEDWADGETTISEEQDQERMQAMKKVNPNFIPRGWILDEVIKRVEKNDERDVLDRVMHMSLHPFEDSWAGRAFEGREYGGDKDEETRWTGDVPRTGRGLQCSCSS
;
A
#
# COMPACT_ATOMS: atom_id res chain seq x y z
N MET A 1 20.65 -19.31 8.04
CA MET A 1 20.27 -19.03 6.64
C MET A 1 18.86 -18.45 6.68
N ALA A 2 18.76 -17.15 6.76
CA ALA A 2 17.48 -16.43 6.77
C ALA A 2 17.13 -16.09 5.33
N ALA A 3 15.97 -16.58 4.86
CA ALA A 3 15.45 -16.29 3.54
C ALA A 3 15.01 -14.83 3.49
N ALA A 4 15.76 -14.02 2.76
CA ALA A 4 15.34 -12.68 2.40
C ALA A 4 14.13 -12.79 1.47
N ALA A 5 13.02 -12.17 1.87
CA ALA A 5 11.84 -12.06 1.02
C ALA A 5 12.18 -11.21 -0.23
N ASN A 6 12.49 -11.88 -1.31
CA ASN A 6 12.57 -11.25 -2.63
C ASN A 6 11.18 -10.76 -3.04
N LEU A 7 11.02 -9.46 -3.20
CA LEU A 7 9.90 -8.84 -3.92
C LEU A 7 10.11 -8.97 -5.44
N SER A 8 10.48 -10.14 -5.92
CA SER A 8 10.49 -10.43 -7.35
C SER A 8 9.21 -11.17 -7.70
N THR A 9 8.34 -10.53 -8.44
CA THR A 9 7.25 -11.16 -9.16
C THR A 9 7.84 -12.10 -10.20
N THR A 10 8.08 -13.35 -9.83
CA THR A 10 8.25 -14.43 -10.79
C THR A 10 7.27 -15.53 -10.44
N SER A 11 6.43 -15.80 -11.42
CA SER A 11 5.67 -17.01 -11.67
C SER A 11 6.04 -18.19 -10.77
N SER A 12 5.07 -18.59 -10.01
CA SER A 12 4.82 -19.83 -9.29
C SER A 12 5.62 -21.06 -9.73
N ALA A 13 6.55 -21.48 -8.87
CA ALA A 13 6.74 -22.90 -8.65
C ALA A 13 5.72 -23.39 -7.62
N PRO A 14 5.11 -24.58 -7.74
CA PRO A 14 4.22 -25.09 -6.72
C PRO A 14 5.02 -25.37 -5.46
N ALA A 15 4.82 -24.55 -4.43
CA ALA A 15 5.34 -24.83 -3.12
C ALA A 15 4.59 -26.07 -2.57
N ASN A 16 5.32 -27.10 -2.16
CA ASN A 16 4.81 -28.25 -1.40
C ASN A 16 4.46 -27.82 0.05
N GLY A 17 3.69 -26.76 0.21
CA GLY A 17 3.04 -26.37 1.45
C GLY A 17 1.62 -26.93 1.44
N VAL A 18 1.22 -27.58 2.50
CA VAL A 18 -0.14 -28.09 2.63
C VAL A 18 -1.04 -26.90 2.93
N ASP A 19 -1.75 -26.40 1.91
CA ASP A 19 -2.80 -25.41 2.10
C ASP A 19 -3.93 -26.04 2.93
N VAL A 20 -4.34 -25.36 3.99
CA VAL A 20 -5.28 -25.87 4.97
C VAL A 20 -6.54 -25.00 5.05
N SER A 21 -7.53 -25.39 5.85
CA SER A 21 -8.69 -24.55 6.10
C SER A 21 -8.31 -23.31 6.92
N ILE A 22 -9.12 -22.26 6.87
CA ILE A 22 -8.94 -21.04 7.71
C ILE A 22 -8.93 -21.38 9.20
N ASN A 23 -9.56 -22.49 9.60
CA ASN A 23 -9.54 -22.96 10.98
C ASN A 23 -8.18 -23.55 11.37
N ASP A 24 -7.48 -24.15 10.42
CA ASP A 24 -6.27 -24.95 10.66
C ASP A 24 -4.98 -24.21 10.34
N ILE A 25 -5.03 -23.00 9.72
CA ILE A 25 -3.82 -22.19 9.56
C ILE A 25 -3.21 -21.90 10.93
N PRO A 26 -1.88 -21.86 11.06
CA PRO A 26 -1.21 -21.50 12.32
C PRO A 26 -1.69 -20.13 12.80
N LYS A 27 -2.04 -20.01 14.06
CA LYS A 27 -2.47 -18.75 14.66
C LYS A 27 -1.57 -18.35 15.81
N SER A 28 -1.36 -17.06 15.96
CA SER A 28 -0.63 -16.46 17.07
C SER A 28 -1.25 -15.12 17.46
N TRP A 29 -0.87 -14.60 18.62
CA TRP A 29 -1.32 -13.31 19.16
C TRP A 29 -0.12 -12.60 19.77
N THR A 30 0.99 -12.51 19.02
CA THR A 30 2.26 -11.95 19.47
C THR A 30 2.13 -10.49 19.85
N PHE A 31 1.38 -9.70 19.06
CA PHE A 31 1.11 -8.29 19.35
C PHE A 31 0.50 -8.12 20.74
N THR A 32 -0.55 -8.85 21.04
CA THR A 32 -1.30 -8.72 22.30
C THR A 32 -0.63 -9.39 23.49
N SER A 33 0.27 -10.34 23.26
CA SER A 33 1.06 -10.99 24.32
C SER A 33 2.26 -10.15 24.78
N LYS A 34 2.80 -9.29 23.91
CA LYS A 34 4.01 -8.50 24.18
C LYS A 34 3.74 -7.04 24.51
N LEU A 35 2.55 -6.53 24.17
CA LEU A 35 2.22 -5.11 24.31
C LEU A 35 1.06 -4.93 25.32
N PRO A 36 0.96 -3.78 26.01
CA PRO A 36 -0.02 -3.58 27.06
C PRO A 36 -1.43 -3.37 26.53
N ALA A 37 -2.37 -4.10 27.12
CA ALA A 37 -3.80 -3.94 26.90
C ALA A 37 -4.38 -2.78 27.71
N ASP A 38 -5.52 -2.29 27.24
CA ASP A 38 -6.37 -1.34 27.94
C ASP A 38 -6.74 -1.85 29.36
N SER A 39 -6.46 -1.04 30.38
CA SER A 39 -6.68 -1.41 31.76
C SER A 39 -8.15 -1.65 32.13
N LEU A 40 -9.11 -1.10 31.37
CA LEU A 40 -10.53 -1.38 31.56
C LEU A 40 -10.91 -2.79 31.09
N PHE A 41 -10.23 -3.30 30.10
CA PHE A 41 -10.37 -4.66 29.59
C PHE A 41 -9.02 -5.39 29.65
N PRO A 42 -8.55 -5.74 30.85
CA PRO A 42 -7.19 -6.27 31.03
C PRO A 42 -7.01 -7.69 30.48
N THR A 43 -8.11 -8.41 30.22
CA THR A 43 -8.09 -9.77 29.68
C THR A 43 -9.19 -9.97 28.64
N PRO A 44 -9.01 -10.95 27.73
CA PRO A 44 -10.06 -11.37 26.81
C PRO A 44 -11.39 -11.69 27.49
N ALA A 45 -11.34 -12.43 28.61
CA ALA A 45 -12.52 -12.82 29.37
C ALA A 45 -13.30 -11.62 29.95
N ALA A 46 -12.62 -10.57 30.37
CA ALA A 46 -13.26 -9.34 30.85
C ALA A 46 -13.97 -8.63 29.69
N SER A 47 -13.32 -8.51 28.53
CA SER A 47 -13.92 -7.93 27.32
C SER A 47 -15.12 -8.74 26.84
N HIS A 48 -15.00 -10.08 26.81
CA HIS A 48 -16.05 -10.98 26.29
C HIS A 48 -17.34 -10.90 27.11
N LYS A 49 -17.24 -10.74 28.42
CA LYS A 49 -18.39 -10.58 29.34
C LYS A 49 -19.08 -9.24 29.22
N THR A 50 -18.40 -8.23 28.69
CA THR A 50 -18.97 -6.88 28.57
C THR A 50 -19.97 -6.86 27.41
N PRO A 51 -21.22 -6.42 27.64
CA PRO A 51 -22.19 -6.21 26.57
C PRO A 51 -21.66 -5.27 25.49
N ARG A 52 -21.99 -5.52 24.25
CA ARG A 52 -21.48 -4.73 23.09
C ARG A 52 -21.92 -3.26 23.14
N ASP A 53 -23.09 -2.97 23.67
CA ASP A 53 -23.64 -1.64 23.86
C ASP A 53 -22.97 -0.86 25.01
N GLU A 54 -22.18 -1.53 25.83
CA GLU A 54 -21.34 -0.92 26.87
C GLU A 54 -19.91 -0.60 26.38
N VAL A 55 -19.52 -1.08 25.20
CA VAL A 55 -18.24 -0.73 24.59
C VAL A 55 -18.33 0.68 23.99
N LEU A 56 -18.10 1.69 24.82
CA LEU A 56 -18.26 3.08 24.46
C LEU A 56 -16.93 3.72 24.02
N PRO A 57 -16.97 4.65 23.03
CA PRO A 57 -15.80 5.44 22.66
C PRO A 57 -15.25 6.25 23.84
N ARG A 58 -13.93 6.18 24.04
CA ARG A 58 -13.24 6.86 25.16
C ARG A 58 -11.76 7.06 24.89
N GLN A 59 -11.13 7.87 25.75
CA GLN A 59 -9.67 7.97 25.80
C GLN A 59 -9.10 6.74 26.51
N VAL A 60 -8.14 6.07 25.88
CA VAL A 60 -7.39 4.92 26.41
C VAL A 60 -5.96 5.37 26.64
N ARG A 61 -5.40 5.15 27.83
CA ARG A 61 -4.05 5.55 28.20
C ARG A 61 -3.24 4.37 28.72
N GLY A 62 -1.91 4.42 28.55
CA GLY A 62 -1.00 3.37 29.02
C GLY A 62 -1.18 2.03 28.28
N ALA A 63 -1.77 2.04 27.10
CA ALA A 63 -2.07 0.85 26.33
C ALA A 63 -1.93 1.09 24.83
N LEU A 64 -1.67 0.02 24.09
CA LEU A 64 -1.55 0.04 22.63
C LEU A 64 -2.77 -0.59 21.94
N PHE A 65 -3.61 -1.29 22.68
CA PHE A 65 -4.82 -1.90 22.14
C PHE A 65 -5.87 -2.13 23.22
N THR A 66 -7.08 -2.41 22.78
CA THR A 66 -8.18 -2.89 23.60
C THR A 66 -8.68 -4.22 23.05
N TRP A 67 -8.87 -5.22 23.92
CA TRP A 67 -9.58 -6.43 23.57
C TRP A 67 -11.02 -6.10 23.20
N VAL A 68 -11.45 -6.50 22.00
CA VAL A 68 -12.81 -6.24 21.52
C VAL A 68 -13.17 -7.24 20.40
N ARG A 69 -14.37 -7.78 20.48
CA ARG A 69 -14.88 -8.72 19.47
C ARG A 69 -15.66 -8.00 18.37
N PRO A 70 -15.78 -8.58 17.16
CA PRO A 70 -16.72 -8.12 16.15
C PRO A 70 -18.18 -8.17 16.61
N ASP A 71 -19.04 -7.37 15.98
CA ASP A 71 -20.49 -7.51 16.13
C ASP A 71 -20.96 -8.76 15.37
N PRO A 72 -21.74 -9.65 15.97
CA PRO A 72 -22.27 -10.80 15.27
C PRO A 72 -23.40 -10.39 14.30
N HIS A 73 -23.47 -11.03 13.14
CA HIS A 73 -24.49 -10.82 12.12
C HIS A 73 -25.10 -12.17 11.74
N LEU A 74 -26.20 -12.54 12.37
CA LEU A 74 -26.80 -13.87 12.21
C LEU A 74 -28.08 -13.84 11.36
N HIS A 75 -28.83 -12.74 11.38
CA HIS A 75 -30.13 -12.66 10.72
C HIS A 75 -30.38 -11.27 10.11
N PRO A 76 -30.54 -11.12 8.81
CA PRO A 76 -30.25 -12.16 7.79
C PRO A 76 -28.76 -12.51 7.76
N PRO A 77 -28.41 -13.73 7.30
CA PRO A 77 -27.02 -14.16 7.29
C PRO A 77 -26.17 -13.29 6.36
N PRO A 78 -24.86 -13.13 6.64
CA PRO A 78 -23.93 -12.47 5.75
C PRO A 78 -23.84 -13.15 4.39
N GLU A 79 -23.58 -12.38 3.34
CA GLU A 79 -23.38 -12.85 1.97
C GLU A 79 -21.94 -12.59 1.53
N LEU A 80 -21.20 -13.65 1.17
CA LEU A 80 -19.87 -13.52 0.62
C LEU A 80 -19.96 -13.02 -0.83
N LEU A 81 -19.51 -11.80 -1.09
CA LEU A 81 -19.58 -11.18 -2.42
C LEU A 81 -18.34 -11.45 -3.27
N GLY A 82 -17.19 -11.58 -2.67
CA GLY A 82 -15.95 -11.83 -3.39
C GLY A 82 -14.82 -12.32 -2.49
N VAL A 83 -13.91 -13.08 -3.07
CA VAL A 83 -12.70 -13.60 -2.42
C VAL A 83 -11.51 -13.46 -3.36
N SER A 84 -10.38 -12.98 -2.86
CA SER A 84 -9.12 -13.02 -3.59
C SER A 84 -8.41 -14.35 -3.36
N ARG A 85 -8.30 -15.17 -4.41
CA ARG A 85 -7.57 -16.45 -4.35
C ARG A 85 -6.07 -16.24 -4.19
N ALA A 86 -5.53 -15.17 -4.76
CA ALA A 86 -4.14 -14.77 -4.52
C ALA A 86 -3.88 -14.50 -3.04
N ALA A 87 -4.82 -13.82 -2.37
CA ALA A 87 -4.78 -13.57 -0.93
C ALA A 87 -4.91 -14.87 -0.11
N MET A 88 -5.77 -15.81 -0.53
CA MET A 88 -5.87 -17.14 0.13
C MET A 88 -4.52 -17.88 0.06
N ARG A 89 -3.88 -17.93 -1.10
CA ARG A 89 -2.55 -18.56 -1.27
C ARG A 89 -1.50 -17.94 -0.38
N ASP A 90 -1.47 -16.59 -0.30
CA ASP A 90 -0.50 -15.88 0.56
C ASP A 90 -0.71 -16.18 2.05
N LEU A 91 -1.93 -16.45 2.46
CA LEU A 91 -2.26 -16.86 3.83
C LEU A 91 -2.07 -18.38 4.06
N GLY A 92 -1.88 -19.19 3.02
CA GLY A 92 -1.83 -20.66 3.10
C GLY A 92 -3.21 -21.30 3.28
N ILE A 93 -4.27 -20.62 2.83
CA ILE A 93 -5.64 -21.14 2.87
C ILE A 93 -5.90 -21.87 1.55
N ARG A 94 -6.39 -23.14 1.66
CA ARG A 94 -6.68 -23.96 0.49
C ARG A 94 -7.82 -23.38 -0.36
N GLU A 95 -7.73 -23.59 -1.65
CA GLU A 95 -8.82 -23.29 -2.58
C GLU A 95 -10.07 -24.13 -2.27
N GLY A 96 -11.25 -23.51 -2.33
CA GLY A 96 -12.53 -24.14 -1.97
C GLY A 96 -12.93 -23.91 -0.51
N ASP A 97 -12.02 -23.46 0.37
CA ASP A 97 -12.35 -23.15 1.76
C ASP A 97 -13.34 -21.99 1.87
N GLU A 98 -13.33 -21.08 0.89
CA GLU A 98 -14.24 -19.93 0.78
C GLU A 98 -15.72 -20.33 0.69
N ALA A 99 -16.01 -21.57 0.28
CA ALA A 99 -17.37 -22.11 0.22
C ALA A 99 -17.85 -22.68 1.57
N THR A 100 -17.00 -22.73 2.60
CA THR A 100 -17.34 -23.29 3.89
C THR A 100 -18.06 -22.30 4.80
N ALA A 101 -18.94 -22.80 5.67
CA ALA A 101 -19.60 -22.00 6.68
C ALA A 101 -18.61 -21.39 7.69
N ASP A 102 -17.52 -22.09 7.98
CA ASP A 102 -16.47 -21.63 8.89
C ASP A 102 -15.67 -20.45 8.32
N PHE A 103 -15.36 -20.48 7.02
CA PHE A 103 -14.73 -19.34 6.35
C PHE A 103 -15.62 -18.09 6.43
N LEU A 104 -16.90 -18.24 6.00
CA LEU A 104 -17.85 -17.13 6.03
C LEU A 104 -18.05 -16.60 7.46
N ALA A 105 -18.20 -17.48 8.46
CA ALA A 105 -18.37 -17.08 9.85
C ALA A 105 -17.15 -16.30 10.36
N THR A 106 -15.94 -16.68 9.97
CA THR A 106 -14.70 -15.99 10.37
C THR A 106 -14.60 -14.62 9.70
N VAL A 107 -14.77 -14.52 8.38
CA VAL A 107 -14.59 -13.26 7.65
C VAL A 107 -15.76 -12.28 7.83
N ALA A 108 -16.90 -12.75 8.32
CA ALA A 108 -18.02 -11.90 8.74
C ALA A 108 -17.94 -11.46 10.21
N GLY A 109 -17.01 -12.02 10.99
CA GLY A 109 -16.86 -11.70 12.41
C GLY A 109 -17.82 -12.48 13.34
N ASN A 110 -18.50 -13.50 12.82
CA ASN A 110 -19.44 -14.34 13.60
C ASN A 110 -18.75 -15.47 14.38
N LYS A 111 -17.48 -15.76 14.07
CA LYS A 111 -16.66 -16.78 14.75
C LYS A 111 -15.37 -16.15 15.25
N ILE A 112 -15.12 -16.29 16.53
CA ILE A 112 -13.86 -15.87 17.16
C ILE A 112 -12.90 -17.07 17.12
N GLN A 113 -11.85 -16.96 16.36
CA GLN A 113 -10.82 -18.01 16.25
C GLN A 113 -10.00 -18.06 17.56
N GLY A 114 -9.73 -19.28 18.05
CA GLY A 114 -8.96 -19.51 19.28
C GLY A 114 -9.72 -19.23 20.58
N TRP A 115 -11.03 -19.02 20.54
CA TRP A 115 -11.85 -18.71 21.70
C TRP A 115 -13.02 -19.67 21.86
N ASP A 116 -13.21 -20.22 23.08
CA ASP A 116 -14.38 -21.03 23.47
C ASP A 116 -15.37 -20.15 24.22
N GLU A 117 -16.45 -19.75 23.55
CA GLU A 117 -17.47 -18.87 24.11
C GLU A 117 -18.19 -19.48 25.32
N ASN A 118 -18.35 -20.83 25.37
CA ASN A 118 -19.03 -21.50 26.46
C ASN A 118 -18.21 -21.50 27.76
N LYS A 119 -16.89 -21.59 27.63
CA LYS A 119 -15.96 -21.56 28.75
C LYS A 119 -15.46 -20.16 29.08
N ASN A 120 -15.65 -19.20 28.16
CA ASN A 120 -15.10 -17.85 28.23
C ASN A 120 -13.56 -17.84 28.40
N GLU A 121 -12.88 -18.71 27.64
CA GLU A 121 -11.43 -18.88 27.64
C GLU A 121 -10.92 -19.27 26.23
N GLY A 122 -9.61 -19.10 26.00
CA GLY A 122 -8.98 -19.50 24.74
C GLY A 122 -7.54 -19.02 24.66
N ASP A 123 -6.84 -19.46 23.61
CA ASP A 123 -5.44 -19.11 23.35
C ASP A 123 -5.29 -17.68 22.78
N GLY A 124 -6.39 -17.10 22.28
CA GLY A 124 -6.39 -15.76 21.69
C GLY A 124 -7.77 -15.13 21.59
N TYR A 125 -7.77 -13.80 21.34
CA TYR A 125 -8.98 -13.01 21.24
C TYR A 125 -8.75 -11.78 20.35
N PRO A 126 -9.79 -11.27 19.66
CA PRO A 126 -9.68 -10.09 18.80
C PRO A 126 -9.36 -8.79 19.55
N TRP A 127 -8.74 -7.86 18.83
CA TRP A 127 -8.34 -6.57 19.41
C TRP A 127 -8.49 -5.42 18.41
N ALA A 128 -8.52 -4.18 18.92
CA ALA A 128 -8.44 -2.95 18.15
C ALA A 128 -7.25 -2.12 18.64
N GLN A 129 -6.48 -1.54 17.70
CA GLN A 129 -5.29 -0.76 18.02
C GLN A 129 -5.62 0.68 18.41
N CYS A 130 -4.86 1.21 19.38
CA CYS A 130 -4.87 2.60 19.78
C CYS A 130 -3.73 3.36 19.09
N TYR A 131 -4.03 4.44 18.38
CA TYR A 131 -3.06 5.32 17.77
C TYR A 131 -3.58 6.76 17.75
N GLY A 132 -2.75 7.71 17.37
CA GLY A 132 -3.11 9.08 17.08
C GLY A 132 -2.73 9.44 15.68
N GLY A 133 -2.51 10.72 15.41
CA GLY A 133 -1.95 11.14 14.14
C GLY A 133 -2.12 12.61 13.85
N PHE A 134 -1.35 13.04 12.85
CA PHE A 134 -1.48 14.34 12.21
C PHE A 134 -2.31 14.19 10.94
N GLN A 135 -3.44 14.88 10.90
CA GLN A 135 -4.35 14.91 9.74
C GLN A 135 -4.27 16.30 9.10
N PHE A 136 -4.01 16.36 7.81
CA PHE A 136 -3.75 17.62 7.09
C PHE A 136 -2.67 18.49 7.76
N GLY A 137 -1.69 17.86 8.41
CA GLY A 137 -0.60 18.54 9.14
C GLY A 137 -0.96 19.02 10.55
N GLN A 138 -2.19 18.77 11.03
CA GLN A 138 -2.65 19.16 12.36
C GLN A 138 -2.79 17.94 13.27
N TRP A 139 -2.43 18.09 14.54
CA TRP A 139 -2.60 17.04 15.54
C TRP A 139 -4.07 16.74 15.82
N ALA A 140 -4.50 15.51 15.52
CA ALA A 140 -5.89 15.08 15.69
C ALA A 140 -6.18 14.41 17.06
N GLY A 141 -5.16 14.23 17.91
CA GLY A 141 -5.30 13.53 19.16
C GLY A 141 -5.39 12.01 19.03
N GLN A 142 -6.03 11.36 20.00
CA GLN A 142 -6.29 9.93 19.94
C GLN A 142 -7.27 9.60 18.81
N LEU A 143 -6.85 8.70 17.97
CA LEU A 143 -7.62 7.98 16.98
C LEU A 143 -7.63 6.49 17.36
N GLY A 144 -7.63 5.61 16.40
CA GLY A 144 -7.53 4.17 16.59
C GLY A 144 -8.40 3.40 15.61
N ASP A 145 -8.41 2.10 15.75
CA ASP A 145 -9.23 1.20 14.93
C ASP A 145 -10.71 1.34 15.28
N GLY A 146 -11.35 2.43 14.86
CA GLY A 146 -12.72 2.78 15.21
C GLY A 146 -13.80 1.92 14.55
N ARG A 147 -13.42 1.12 13.53
CA ARG A 147 -14.29 0.18 12.83
C ARG A 147 -13.54 -1.06 12.34
N ALA A 148 -12.30 -1.21 12.74
CA ALA A 148 -11.45 -2.33 12.37
C ALA A 148 -11.10 -3.14 13.62
N ILE A 149 -11.10 -4.47 13.49
CA ILE A 149 -10.83 -5.40 14.57
C ILE A 149 -9.92 -6.48 14.04
N SER A 150 -8.71 -6.60 14.59
CA SER A 150 -7.77 -7.67 14.28
C SER A 150 -8.21 -8.96 14.95
N LEU A 151 -8.12 -10.08 14.24
CA LEU A 151 -8.60 -11.39 14.69
C LEU A 151 -7.48 -12.25 15.27
N PHE A 152 -6.40 -12.39 14.52
CA PHE A 152 -5.23 -13.17 14.85
C PHE A 152 -4.08 -12.83 13.89
N GLU A 153 -2.89 -13.30 14.24
CA GLU A 153 -1.73 -13.34 13.37
C GLU A 153 -1.53 -14.75 12.83
N THR A 154 -0.99 -14.86 11.63
CA THR A 154 -0.61 -16.14 11.02
C THR A 154 0.72 -16.00 10.32
N THR A 155 1.46 -17.10 10.25
CA THR A 155 2.69 -17.20 9.42
C THR A 155 2.46 -18.27 8.38
N ASN A 156 2.53 -17.90 7.10
CA ASN A 156 2.41 -18.88 6.03
C ASN A 156 3.61 -19.84 6.08
N PRO A 157 3.40 -21.16 6.27
CA PRO A 157 4.50 -22.11 6.43
C PRO A 157 5.41 -22.23 5.20
N ALA A 158 4.88 -21.97 4.00
CA ALA A 158 5.62 -22.07 2.75
C ALA A 158 6.54 -20.88 2.52
N SER A 159 6.06 -19.66 2.80
CA SER A 159 6.83 -18.42 2.57
C SER A 159 7.57 -17.90 3.81
N GLY A 160 7.16 -18.31 5.01
CA GLY A 160 7.64 -17.77 6.28
C GLY A 160 7.16 -16.33 6.56
N ILE A 161 6.25 -15.80 5.72
CA ILE A 161 5.75 -14.43 5.87
C ILE A 161 4.65 -14.41 6.93
N ARG A 162 4.81 -13.50 7.90
CA ARG A 162 3.80 -13.23 8.93
C ARG A 162 2.76 -12.25 8.42
N TYR A 163 1.51 -12.50 8.76
CA TYR A 163 0.38 -11.60 8.49
C TYR A 163 -0.50 -11.44 9.72
N GLU A 164 -1.16 -10.30 9.84
CA GLU A 164 -2.20 -9.99 10.80
C GLU A 164 -3.52 -9.80 10.06
N LEU A 165 -4.50 -10.70 10.30
CA LEU A 165 -5.84 -10.65 9.71
C LEU A 165 -6.73 -9.71 10.50
N GLN A 166 -7.38 -8.78 9.79
CA GLN A 166 -8.23 -7.74 10.37
C GLN A 166 -9.55 -7.63 9.62
N LEU A 167 -10.64 -7.38 10.33
CA LEU A 167 -11.94 -7.06 9.74
C LEU A 167 -12.20 -5.56 9.80
N LYS A 168 -12.51 -4.93 8.66
CA LYS A 168 -12.93 -3.54 8.57
C LYS A 168 -14.45 -3.45 8.39
N GLY A 169 -15.13 -2.65 9.22
CA GLY A 169 -16.59 -2.60 9.28
C GLY A 169 -17.19 -3.55 10.32
N ALA A 170 -16.38 -4.10 11.22
CA ALA A 170 -16.74 -5.19 12.13
C ALA A 170 -17.53 -4.75 13.38
N GLY A 171 -17.72 -3.46 13.61
CA GLY A 171 -18.49 -2.94 14.72
C GLY A 171 -17.75 -1.90 15.57
N LEU A 172 -18.42 -1.46 16.64
CA LEU A 172 -17.90 -0.44 17.56
C LEU A 172 -16.66 -0.94 18.32
N THR A 173 -15.75 -0.01 18.54
CA THR A 173 -14.57 -0.16 19.40
C THR A 173 -14.46 1.07 20.31
N PRO A 174 -13.61 1.07 21.35
CA PRO A 174 -13.35 2.27 22.16
C PRO A 174 -12.80 3.45 21.36
N TYR A 175 -12.42 3.25 20.11
CA TYR A 175 -11.82 4.26 19.21
C TYR A 175 -12.80 4.76 18.13
N SER A 176 -14.05 4.32 18.13
CA SER A 176 -15.06 4.69 17.11
C SER A 176 -15.45 6.16 17.13
N ARG A 177 -15.13 6.89 18.21
CA ARG A 177 -15.50 8.30 18.38
C ARG A 177 -17.02 8.47 18.28
N PHE A 178 -17.51 9.19 17.27
CA PHE A 178 -18.94 9.40 16.99
C PHE A 178 -19.48 8.46 15.88
N ALA A 179 -18.63 7.57 15.34
CA ALA A 179 -19.00 6.68 14.25
C ALA A 179 -19.67 5.39 14.75
N ASP A 180 -20.38 4.70 13.87
CA ASP A 180 -21.13 3.48 14.14
C ASP A 180 -20.31 2.18 14.08
N GLY A 181 -19.02 2.26 13.76
CA GLY A 181 -18.14 1.10 13.63
C GLY A 181 -18.35 0.28 12.36
N LYS A 182 -19.18 0.74 11.42
CA LYS A 182 -19.51 0.02 10.19
C LYS A 182 -18.79 0.60 8.97
N ALA A 183 -18.59 -0.24 7.97
CA ALA A 183 -18.19 0.16 6.62
C ALA A 183 -19.37 -0.01 5.66
N VAL A 184 -19.43 0.86 4.63
CA VAL A 184 -20.46 0.77 3.58
C VAL A 184 -19.94 -0.07 2.41
N LEU A 185 -20.85 -0.71 1.68
CA LEU A 185 -20.51 -1.60 0.58
C LEU A 185 -19.68 -0.90 -0.49
N ARG A 186 -20.04 0.33 -0.85
CA ARG A 186 -19.35 1.17 -1.84
C ARG A 186 -17.85 1.31 -1.54
N SER A 187 -17.50 1.77 -0.35
CA SER A 187 -16.09 1.94 0.04
C SER A 187 -15.38 0.59 0.24
N SER A 188 -16.10 -0.45 0.62
CA SER A 188 -15.57 -1.80 0.79
C SER A 188 -15.22 -2.46 -0.55
N ILE A 189 -16.02 -2.25 -1.60
CA ILE A 189 -15.69 -2.66 -2.98
C ILE A 189 -14.40 -1.97 -3.44
N ARG A 190 -14.29 -0.66 -3.23
CA ARG A 190 -13.10 0.10 -3.61
C ARG A 190 -11.83 -0.44 -2.94
N GLU A 191 -11.86 -0.66 -1.63
CA GLU A 191 -10.72 -1.20 -0.88
C GLU A 191 -10.38 -2.62 -1.32
N PHE A 192 -11.37 -3.49 -1.46
CA PHE A 192 -11.20 -4.88 -1.87
C PHE A 192 -10.49 -5.00 -3.22
N VAL A 193 -10.92 -4.22 -4.22
CA VAL A 193 -10.36 -4.28 -5.57
C VAL A 193 -8.97 -3.62 -5.63
N VAL A 194 -8.80 -2.42 -5.06
CA VAL A 194 -7.53 -1.69 -5.21
C VAL A 194 -6.38 -2.32 -4.45
N SER A 195 -6.63 -2.93 -3.29
CA SER A 195 -5.59 -3.63 -2.53
C SER A 195 -4.94 -4.73 -3.39
N GLU A 196 -5.74 -5.52 -4.06
CA GLU A 196 -5.27 -6.61 -4.91
C GLU A 196 -4.67 -6.11 -6.24
N ALA A 197 -5.22 -5.05 -6.82
CA ALA A 197 -4.65 -4.41 -8.00
C ALA A 197 -3.25 -3.84 -7.75
N LEU A 198 -3.04 -3.14 -6.64
CA LEU A 198 -1.72 -2.62 -6.26
C LEU A 198 -0.73 -3.75 -6.02
N HIS A 199 -1.17 -4.84 -5.36
CA HIS A 199 -0.34 -6.02 -5.19
C HIS A 199 0.11 -6.61 -6.53
N ALA A 200 -0.81 -6.78 -7.49
CA ALA A 200 -0.52 -7.30 -8.81
C ALA A 200 0.42 -6.39 -9.63
N LEU A 201 0.38 -5.07 -9.41
CA LEU A 201 1.31 -4.09 -9.96
C LEU A 201 2.69 -4.12 -9.26
N GLY A 202 2.87 -4.91 -8.19
CA GLY A 202 4.08 -4.95 -7.39
C GLY A 202 4.29 -3.72 -6.50
N VAL A 203 3.23 -2.96 -6.20
CA VAL A 203 3.25 -1.85 -5.25
C VAL A 203 3.02 -2.41 -3.85
N PRO A 204 3.88 -2.14 -2.86
CA PRO A 204 3.67 -2.59 -1.49
C PRO A 204 2.34 -2.08 -0.93
N THR A 205 1.50 -3.01 -0.47
CA THR A 205 0.12 -2.71 -0.09
C THR A 205 -0.40 -3.69 0.95
N THR A 206 -1.37 -3.26 1.76
CA THR A 206 -2.22 -4.18 2.51
C THR A 206 -3.06 -5.00 1.53
N ARG A 207 -3.43 -6.22 1.91
CA ARG A 207 -4.16 -7.18 1.07
C ARG A 207 -5.62 -7.30 1.51
N ALA A 208 -6.49 -7.68 0.59
CA ALA A 208 -7.89 -7.94 0.88
C ALA A 208 -8.23 -9.41 0.59
N LEU A 209 -8.60 -10.17 1.63
CA LEU A 209 -8.98 -11.57 1.52
C LEU A 209 -10.39 -11.72 0.94
N SER A 210 -11.36 -11.00 1.54
CA SER A 210 -12.76 -11.12 1.14
C SER A 210 -13.58 -9.87 1.37
N LEU A 211 -14.68 -9.79 0.62
CA LEU A 211 -15.74 -8.79 0.77
C LEU A 211 -17.04 -9.49 1.14
N THR A 212 -17.63 -9.13 2.28
CA THR A 212 -18.86 -9.72 2.82
C THR A 212 -19.92 -8.65 2.98
N LEU A 213 -21.08 -8.82 2.35
CA LEU A 213 -22.26 -7.98 2.53
C LEU A 213 -22.97 -8.35 3.83
N LEU A 214 -23.50 -7.34 4.53
CA LEU A 214 -24.34 -7.50 5.72
C LEU A 214 -25.78 -7.08 5.39
N PRO A 215 -26.63 -7.95 4.82
CA PRO A 215 -27.89 -7.56 4.18
C PRO A 215 -28.88 -6.87 5.13
N GLY A 216 -28.86 -7.21 6.42
CA GLY A 216 -29.73 -6.64 7.46
C GLY A 216 -29.26 -5.29 8.03
N VAL A 217 -28.08 -4.82 7.64
CA VAL A 217 -27.46 -3.63 8.21
C VAL A 217 -27.48 -2.48 7.23
N ARG A 218 -28.11 -1.38 7.64
CA ARG A 218 -28.12 -0.12 6.89
C ARG A 218 -27.37 0.95 7.67
N VAL A 219 -26.51 1.68 6.98
CA VAL A 219 -25.62 2.67 7.53
C VAL A 219 -25.96 4.03 6.97
N ARG A 220 -26.13 5.03 7.83
CA ARG A 220 -26.35 6.40 7.40
C ARG A 220 -25.01 7.10 7.15
N ARG A 221 -24.80 7.52 5.91
CA ARG A 221 -23.72 8.40 5.46
C ARG A 221 -24.36 9.65 4.83
N GLU A 222 -23.97 10.05 3.64
CA GLU A 222 -24.73 11.06 2.85
C GLU A 222 -26.11 10.52 2.49
N THR A 223 -26.20 9.24 2.21
CA THR A 223 -27.42 8.46 2.01
C THR A 223 -27.47 7.27 2.96
N THR A 224 -28.56 6.48 2.92
CA THR A 224 -28.64 5.20 3.65
C THR A 224 -28.13 4.10 2.74
N GLU A 225 -27.01 3.51 3.11
CA GLU A 225 -26.26 2.55 2.30
C GLU A 225 -26.19 1.16 2.96
N PRO A 226 -26.01 0.08 2.20
CA PRO A 226 -25.78 -1.25 2.74
C PRO A 226 -24.41 -1.32 3.42
N ALA A 227 -24.34 -2.04 4.55
CA ALA A 227 -23.09 -2.31 5.23
C ALA A 227 -22.36 -3.52 4.64
N ALA A 228 -21.03 -3.50 4.74
CA ALA A 228 -20.18 -4.62 4.38
C ALA A 228 -18.99 -4.74 5.33
N THR A 229 -18.37 -5.90 5.35
CA THR A 229 -17.10 -6.15 6.04
C THR A 229 -16.04 -6.58 5.03
N VAL A 230 -14.86 -5.97 5.11
CA VAL A 230 -13.67 -6.42 4.38
C VAL A 230 -12.77 -7.18 5.35
N ALA A 231 -12.51 -8.46 5.04
CA ALA A 231 -11.43 -9.18 5.67
C ALA A 231 -10.13 -8.83 4.94
N ARG A 232 -9.21 -8.17 5.65
CA ARG A 232 -7.95 -7.67 5.10
C ARG A 232 -6.78 -8.11 5.96
N PHE A 233 -5.59 -8.14 5.38
CA PHE A 233 -4.40 -8.56 6.10
C PHE A 233 -3.16 -7.78 5.68
N ALA A 234 -2.19 -7.73 6.56
CA ALA A 234 -0.92 -7.06 6.35
C ALA A 234 0.15 -7.71 7.23
N GLN A 235 1.41 -7.49 6.93
CA GLN A 235 2.51 -7.91 7.81
C GLN A 235 2.44 -7.20 9.17
N SER A 236 1.92 -5.97 9.17
CA SER A 236 1.61 -5.22 10.39
C SER A 236 0.61 -4.09 10.10
N TRP A 237 -0.31 -3.84 11.01
CA TRP A 237 -1.21 -2.68 10.98
C TRP A 237 -0.68 -1.48 11.76
N LEU A 238 0.54 -1.56 12.28
CA LEU A 238 1.19 -0.44 12.95
C LEU A 238 1.47 0.71 11.98
N ARG A 239 1.26 1.91 12.47
CA ARG A 239 1.38 3.16 11.72
C ARG A 239 2.22 4.19 12.47
N ILE A 240 2.71 5.21 11.80
CA ILE A 240 3.48 6.29 12.42
C ILE A 240 2.66 6.93 13.55
N GLY A 241 1.35 7.08 13.35
CA GLY A 241 0.44 7.63 14.34
C GLY A 241 0.41 6.90 15.68
N THR A 242 0.81 5.63 15.75
CA THR A 242 0.97 4.92 17.03
C THR A 242 2.09 5.54 17.86
N PHE A 243 3.24 5.82 17.24
CA PHE A 243 4.37 6.50 17.89
C PHE A 243 4.06 7.97 18.19
N ASP A 244 3.35 8.68 17.30
CA ASP A 244 2.91 10.06 17.52
C ASP A 244 2.08 10.18 18.81
N LEU A 245 1.16 9.25 19.03
CA LEU A 245 0.30 9.26 20.22
C LEU A 245 1.12 9.07 21.50
N LEU A 246 2.03 8.11 21.51
CA LEU A 246 2.89 7.83 22.65
C LEU A 246 3.80 9.04 22.96
N ARG A 247 4.38 9.65 21.92
CA ARG A 247 5.19 10.87 22.06
C ARG A 247 4.37 12.02 22.66
N ALA A 248 3.16 12.27 22.13
CA ALA A 248 2.29 13.34 22.62
C ALA A 248 1.86 13.14 24.07
N ARG A 249 1.92 11.92 24.59
CA ARG A 249 1.59 11.56 25.97
C ARG A 249 2.80 11.48 26.89
N GLY A 250 4.01 11.51 26.34
CA GLY A 250 5.24 11.28 27.10
C GLY A 250 5.43 9.83 27.55
N ASP A 251 4.80 8.88 26.86
CA ASP A 251 4.84 7.43 27.16
C ASP A 251 6.16 6.80 26.68
N ARG A 252 7.26 7.28 27.21
CA ARG A 252 8.64 6.94 26.84
C ARG A 252 8.92 5.43 26.83
N ASP A 253 8.49 4.74 27.89
CA ASP A 253 8.74 3.30 28.04
C ASP A 253 7.94 2.50 27.00
N LEU A 254 6.74 2.93 26.67
CA LEU A 254 5.94 2.31 25.59
C LEU A 254 6.52 2.56 24.20
N ILE A 255 7.15 3.72 23.96
CA ILE A 255 7.87 3.97 22.70
C ILE A 255 9.01 2.95 22.54
N ARG A 256 9.81 2.72 23.59
CA ARG A 256 10.88 1.71 23.57
C ARG A 256 10.34 0.29 23.37
N GLN A 257 9.29 -0.08 24.10
CA GLN A 257 8.67 -1.40 24.00
C GLN A 257 8.11 -1.64 22.61
N LEU A 258 7.39 -0.66 22.06
CA LEU A 258 6.83 -0.73 20.70
C LEU A 258 7.92 -0.80 19.64
N ALA A 259 8.98 0.02 19.73
CA ALA A 259 10.11 -0.01 18.81
C ALA A 259 10.83 -1.36 18.83
N THR A 260 10.98 -1.96 20.02
CA THR A 260 11.57 -3.30 20.18
C THR A 260 10.68 -4.36 19.53
N TYR A 261 9.37 -4.33 19.77
CA TYR A 261 8.40 -5.22 19.11
C TYR A 261 8.46 -5.11 17.58
N VAL A 262 8.51 -3.88 17.05
CA VAL A 262 8.60 -3.65 15.60
C VAL A 262 9.88 -4.28 15.02
N ALA A 263 11.01 -4.10 15.68
CA ALA A 263 12.27 -4.66 15.21
C ALA A 263 12.28 -6.19 15.26
N GLU A 264 11.85 -6.77 16.39
CA GLU A 264 11.99 -8.21 16.65
C GLU A 264 10.90 -9.05 15.99
N ASP A 265 9.64 -8.60 16.05
CA ASP A 265 8.50 -9.42 15.64
C ASP A 265 7.92 -9.01 14.28
N VAL A 266 8.13 -7.76 13.84
CA VAL A 266 7.58 -7.28 12.57
C VAL A 266 8.64 -7.27 11.46
N LEU A 267 9.86 -6.82 11.75
CA LEU A 267 10.91 -6.63 10.76
C LEU A 267 12.00 -7.72 10.76
N GLY A 268 11.77 -8.84 11.45
CA GLY A 268 12.62 -10.02 11.37
C GLY A 268 13.86 -10.00 12.28
N GLY A 269 13.89 -9.11 13.25
CA GLY A 269 14.95 -9.03 14.27
C GLY A 269 16.00 -7.94 13.99
N TRP A 270 16.71 -7.52 15.03
CA TRP A 270 17.72 -6.46 14.96
C TRP A 270 18.82 -6.72 13.91
N GLY A 271 19.20 -7.98 13.71
CA GLY A 271 20.21 -8.37 12.72
C GLY A 271 19.73 -8.29 11.26
N ALA A 272 18.43 -8.16 11.02
CA ALA A 272 17.87 -7.98 9.68
C ALA A 272 17.80 -6.49 9.27
N LEU A 273 18.06 -5.56 10.20
CA LEU A 273 17.99 -4.14 9.93
C LEU A 273 19.26 -3.63 9.22
N PRO A 274 19.14 -2.66 8.29
CA PRO A 274 20.24 -2.21 7.45
C PRO A 274 21.31 -1.48 8.29
N ALA A 275 22.56 -1.83 8.07
CA ALA A 275 23.72 -1.14 8.60
C ALA A 275 23.75 0.32 8.13
N ARG A 276 24.53 1.16 8.82
CA ARG A 276 24.85 2.50 8.37
C ARG A 276 25.46 2.46 6.97
N LEU A 277 25.00 3.33 6.09
CA LEU A 277 25.61 3.52 4.79
C LEU A 277 26.80 4.46 4.89
N GLU A 278 27.94 4.02 4.37
CA GLU A 278 29.13 4.88 4.25
C GLU A 278 28.98 5.88 3.13
N ASP A 279 28.27 5.49 2.09
CA ASP A 279 28.03 6.29 0.89
C ASP A 279 26.50 6.31 0.60
N PRO A 280 25.80 7.45 0.84
CA PRO A 280 24.39 7.59 0.58
C PRO A 280 23.99 7.33 -0.88
N ASP A 281 24.90 7.56 -1.85
CA ASP A 281 24.63 7.35 -3.27
C ASP A 281 24.40 5.87 -3.60
N LYS A 282 24.88 4.95 -2.75
CA LYS A 282 24.61 3.51 -2.85
C LYS A 282 23.27 3.08 -2.27
N ALA A 283 22.52 3.99 -1.63
CA ALA A 283 21.22 3.65 -1.06
C ALA A 283 20.23 3.12 -2.12
N ALA A 284 20.34 3.63 -3.35
CA ALA A 284 19.52 3.17 -4.47
C ALA A 284 19.75 1.70 -4.84
N GLU A 285 20.99 1.20 -4.69
CA GLU A 285 21.32 -0.21 -4.94
C GLU A 285 20.68 -1.13 -3.89
N LEU A 286 20.43 -0.60 -2.69
CA LEU A 286 19.84 -1.32 -1.56
C LEU A 286 18.31 -1.25 -1.53
N ALA A 287 17.68 -0.42 -2.36
CA ALA A 287 16.23 -0.19 -2.35
C ALA A 287 15.41 -1.49 -2.47
N SER A 288 15.89 -2.43 -3.28
CA SER A 288 15.24 -3.72 -3.55
C SER A 288 16.01 -4.94 -3.02
N SER A 289 17.11 -4.74 -2.30
CA SER A 289 17.97 -5.81 -1.76
C SER A 289 17.88 -5.88 -0.24
N PRO A 290 18.03 -7.07 0.38
CA PRO A 290 18.18 -7.16 1.83
C PRO A 290 19.42 -6.40 2.29
N PRO A 291 19.46 -5.98 3.56
CA PRO A 291 20.61 -5.25 4.10
C PRO A 291 21.90 -6.03 3.86
N GLY A 292 22.87 -5.37 3.23
CA GLY A 292 24.11 -6.02 2.78
C GLY A 292 25.03 -6.50 3.89
N ARG A 293 24.79 -6.07 5.15
CA ARG A 293 25.63 -6.42 6.30
C ARG A 293 24.79 -6.57 7.57
N SER A 294 24.90 -7.72 8.22
CA SER A 294 24.35 -7.94 9.55
C SER A 294 25.20 -7.21 10.59
N VAL A 295 24.55 -6.53 11.52
CA VAL A 295 25.18 -5.76 12.59
C VAL A 295 24.64 -6.26 13.94
N PRO A 296 25.52 -6.58 14.92
CA PRO A 296 25.07 -6.94 16.25
C PRO A 296 24.16 -5.86 16.87
N ALA A 297 23.17 -6.29 17.66
CA ALA A 297 22.19 -5.38 18.23
C ALA A 297 22.80 -4.28 19.13
N ASP A 298 23.88 -4.61 19.84
CA ASP A 298 24.61 -3.73 20.74
C ASP A 298 25.65 -2.85 20.04
N ALA A 299 25.94 -3.11 18.75
CA ALA A 299 26.94 -2.34 18.01
C ALA A 299 26.45 -0.91 17.74
N VAL A 300 27.38 0.04 17.86
CA VAL A 300 27.20 1.46 17.53
C VAL A 300 28.16 1.81 16.39
N GLU A 301 27.65 2.44 15.34
CA GLU A 301 28.39 2.74 14.11
C GLU A 301 28.53 4.23 13.88
N GLY A 302 29.65 4.62 13.29
CA GLY A 302 29.93 6.01 12.91
C GLY A 302 30.61 6.83 13.99
N PRO A 303 30.90 8.13 13.68
CA PRO A 303 31.56 9.03 14.60
C PRO A 303 30.64 9.42 15.77
N ALA A 304 31.22 9.84 16.88
CA ALA A 304 30.50 10.11 18.14
C ALA A 304 29.30 11.09 17.98
N GLU A 305 29.47 12.10 17.14
CA GLU A 305 28.44 13.14 16.89
C GLU A 305 27.25 12.65 16.04
N SER A 306 27.38 11.48 15.40
CA SER A 306 26.33 10.80 14.64
C SER A 306 26.41 9.29 14.84
N ALA A 307 26.71 8.86 16.04
CA ALA A 307 26.82 7.44 16.40
C ALA A 307 25.44 6.79 16.36
N GLU A 308 25.30 5.81 15.50
CA GLU A 308 24.05 5.10 15.22
C GLU A 308 23.97 3.79 16.00
N ASN A 309 22.97 3.68 16.82
CA ASN A 309 22.60 2.42 17.50
C ASN A 309 21.50 1.67 16.71
N ARG A 310 21.02 0.56 17.26
CA ARG A 310 19.99 -0.27 16.61
C ARG A 310 18.66 0.46 16.31
N PHE A 311 18.28 1.49 17.08
CA PHE A 311 17.06 2.27 16.81
C PHE A 311 17.23 3.20 15.62
N ALA A 312 18.42 3.68 15.34
CA ALA A 312 18.72 4.37 14.09
C ALA A 312 18.58 3.42 12.88
N ARG A 313 19.04 2.18 13.00
CA ARG A 313 18.86 1.14 11.97
C ARG A 313 17.37 0.78 11.77
N LEU A 314 16.61 0.69 12.85
CA LEU A 314 15.16 0.50 12.78
C LEU A 314 14.49 1.63 12.00
N TYR A 315 14.79 2.88 12.34
CA TYR A 315 14.27 4.06 11.64
C TYR A 315 14.64 4.05 10.16
N ARG A 316 15.90 3.75 9.82
CA ARG A 316 16.37 3.61 8.43
C ARG A 316 15.56 2.61 7.63
N GLU A 317 15.28 1.42 8.19
CA GLU A 317 14.49 0.40 7.48
C GLU A 317 13.07 0.86 7.20
N ILE A 318 12.41 1.51 8.16
CA ILE A 318 11.06 2.07 7.99
C ILE A 318 11.07 3.14 6.89
N VAL A 319 12.07 4.03 6.91
CA VAL A 319 12.26 5.08 5.91
C VAL A 319 12.46 4.49 4.51
N ARG A 320 13.35 3.51 4.37
CA ARG A 320 13.64 2.84 3.10
C ARG A 320 12.39 2.19 2.49
N ARG A 321 11.60 1.47 3.29
CA ARG A 321 10.36 0.82 2.84
C ARG A 321 9.34 1.82 2.32
N ASN A 322 9.14 2.91 3.04
CA ASN A 322 8.21 3.96 2.61
C ASN A 322 8.71 4.69 1.34
N ALA A 323 10.03 4.90 1.19
CA ALA A 323 10.61 5.47 -0.02
C ALA A 323 10.33 4.62 -1.27
N VAL A 324 10.48 3.28 -1.18
CA VAL A 324 10.17 2.34 -2.26
C VAL A 324 8.68 2.43 -2.64
N THR A 325 7.80 2.41 -1.66
CA THR A 325 6.35 2.45 -1.89
C THR A 325 5.92 3.72 -2.60
N VAL A 326 6.39 4.86 -2.12
CA VAL A 326 6.03 6.17 -2.71
C VAL A 326 6.65 6.36 -4.10
N ALA A 327 7.83 5.80 -4.36
CA ALA A 327 8.42 5.80 -5.69
C ALA A 327 7.54 5.04 -6.70
N LYS A 328 7.01 3.90 -6.31
CA LYS A 328 6.06 3.13 -7.14
C LYS A 328 4.72 3.84 -7.32
N TRP A 329 4.20 4.54 -6.29
CA TRP A 329 3.01 5.39 -6.48
C TRP A 329 3.24 6.43 -7.58
N GLN A 330 4.38 7.13 -7.53
CA GLN A 330 4.73 8.13 -8.55
C GLN A 330 4.87 7.47 -9.94
N ALA A 331 5.53 6.33 -10.01
CA ALA A 331 5.76 5.65 -11.29
C ALA A 331 4.48 5.12 -11.94
N TYR A 332 3.47 4.72 -11.16
CA TYR A 332 2.18 4.20 -11.67
C TYR A 332 1.03 5.20 -11.64
N GLY A 333 1.28 6.44 -11.20
CA GLY A 333 0.24 7.46 -11.11
C GLY A 333 -0.83 7.13 -10.06
N PHE A 334 -0.46 6.40 -9.00
CA PHE A 334 -1.36 6.13 -7.89
C PHE A 334 -1.30 7.24 -6.84
N MET A 335 -2.46 7.66 -6.37
CA MET A 335 -2.61 8.64 -5.29
C MET A 335 -3.45 8.04 -4.17
N ASN A 336 -2.87 8.01 -2.96
CA ASN A 336 -3.58 7.53 -1.77
C ASN A 336 -4.69 8.51 -1.34
N GLY A 337 -4.45 9.82 -1.49
CA GLY A 337 -5.41 10.89 -1.18
C GLY A 337 -5.53 11.27 0.29
N VAL A 338 -5.01 10.47 1.23
CA VAL A 338 -5.04 10.77 2.68
C VAL A 338 -3.72 10.36 3.33
N LEU A 339 -2.68 11.15 3.13
CA LEU A 339 -1.32 10.88 3.62
C LEU A 339 -1.09 11.43 5.05
N ASN A 340 -2.01 11.09 5.95
CA ASN A 340 -1.88 11.36 7.37
C ASN A 340 -0.85 10.43 8.02
N THR A 341 -0.33 10.76 9.21
CA THR A 341 0.56 9.83 9.95
C THR A 341 -0.18 8.59 10.44
N ASP A 342 -1.50 8.67 10.66
CA ASP A 342 -2.37 7.53 10.96
C ASP A 342 -2.67 6.63 9.75
N ASN A 343 -2.26 7.05 8.53
CA ASN A 343 -2.35 6.27 7.29
C ASN A 343 -0.98 5.98 6.66
N THR A 344 0.11 6.11 7.43
CA THR A 344 1.46 5.81 6.98
C THR A 344 1.99 4.60 7.74
N SER A 345 2.21 3.51 7.02
CA SER A 345 2.59 2.21 7.57
C SER A 345 4.03 2.19 8.09
N ILE A 346 4.24 1.59 9.25
CA ILE A 346 5.57 1.25 9.77
C ILE A 346 6.25 0.21 8.87
N PHE A 347 5.48 -0.68 8.24
CA PHE A 347 6.01 -1.69 7.31
C PHE A 347 6.22 -1.16 5.89
N GLY A 348 5.80 0.09 5.59
CA GLY A 348 5.90 0.70 4.27
C GLY A 348 4.83 0.24 3.28
N LEU A 349 3.64 -0.08 3.74
CA LEU A 349 2.52 -0.52 2.89
C LEU A 349 1.59 0.65 2.56
N SER A 350 1.06 0.65 1.34
CA SER A 350 -0.15 1.42 1.02
C SER A 350 -1.30 0.87 1.87
N MET A 351 -2.08 1.75 2.50
CA MET A 351 -3.14 1.33 3.41
C MET A 351 -4.29 2.35 3.47
N ASP A 352 -5.43 1.90 3.99
CA ASP A 352 -6.63 2.71 4.25
C ASP A 352 -7.12 3.49 3.03
N TYR A 353 -7.71 2.74 2.08
CA TYR A 353 -8.19 3.23 0.80
C TYR A 353 -9.54 3.95 0.91
N GLY A 354 -9.48 5.24 1.20
CA GLY A 354 -10.60 6.17 1.10
C GLY A 354 -10.66 6.83 -0.28
N PRO A 355 -10.37 8.13 -0.38
CA PRO A 355 -10.37 8.87 -1.64
C PRO A 355 -9.08 8.64 -2.44
N PHE A 356 -8.80 7.40 -2.84
CA PHE A 356 -7.68 7.10 -3.73
C PHE A 356 -8.08 7.22 -5.20
N ALA A 357 -7.10 7.40 -6.08
CA ALA A 357 -7.28 7.23 -7.53
C ALA A 357 -5.99 6.77 -8.22
N PHE A 358 -6.15 6.10 -9.36
CA PHE A 358 -5.14 6.11 -10.41
C PHE A 358 -5.37 7.33 -11.28
N MET A 359 -4.30 8.03 -11.63
CA MET A 359 -4.37 9.24 -12.43
C MET A 359 -4.91 8.94 -13.83
N ASP A 360 -5.87 9.73 -14.27
CA ASP A 360 -6.36 9.74 -15.64
C ASP A 360 -5.44 10.63 -16.50
N ASN A 361 -5.83 11.87 -16.79
CA ASN A 361 -4.94 12.84 -17.41
C ASN A 361 -3.80 13.20 -16.44
N PHE A 362 -2.58 13.32 -16.95
CA PHE A 362 -1.48 13.70 -16.11
C PHE A 362 -1.65 15.15 -15.60
N ASP A 363 -1.82 15.28 -14.30
CA ASP A 363 -1.90 16.54 -13.59
C ASP A 363 -1.13 16.41 -12.25
N PRO A 364 0.06 17.01 -12.12
CA PRO A 364 0.85 16.93 -10.89
C PRO A 364 0.17 17.57 -9.68
N MET A 365 -0.82 18.44 -9.89
CA MET A 365 -1.57 19.11 -8.83
C MET A 365 -2.85 18.36 -8.44
N TYR A 366 -3.23 17.33 -9.17
CA TYR A 366 -4.44 16.58 -8.88
C TYR A 366 -4.37 15.88 -7.52
N THR A 367 -5.47 15.96 -6.77
CA THR A 367 -5.74 15.17 -5.56
C THR A 367 -7.08 14.46 -5.70
N PRO A 368 -7.17 13.15 -5.39
CA PRO A 368 -8.43 12.43 -5.43
C PRO A 368 -9.36 12.74 -4.24
N ASN A 369 -8.86 13.45 -3.23
CA ASN A 369 -9.56 13.80 -2.01
C ASN A 369 -10.29 15.14 -2.16
N HIS A 370 -11.62 15.10 -2.24
CA HIS A 370 -12.46 16.30 -2.32
C HIS A 370 -12.25 17.26 -1.14
N ASP A 371 -11.88 16.75 0.04
CA ASP A 371 -11.72 17.56 1.25
C ASP A 371 -10.33 18.24 1.33
N ASP A 372 -9.42 17.91 0.41
CA ASP A 372 -8.06 18.46 0.37
C ASP A 372 -7.99 19.77 -0.43
N HIS A 373 -8.61 20.82 0.07
CA HIS A 373 -8.67 22.12 -0.59
C HIS A 373 -7.31 22.82 -0.73
N MET A 374 -6.32 22.41 0.06
CA MET A 374 -4.96 22.95 0.03
C MET A 374 -4.01 22.15 -0.86
N LEU A 375 -4.50 21.11 -1.53
CA LEU A 375 -3.73 20.22 -2.40
C LEU A 375 -2.51 19.60 -1.68
N ARG A 376 -2.63 19.43 -0.36
CA ARG A 376 -1.55 18.90 0.47
C ARG A 376 -1.14 17.50 0.02
N TYR A 377 -2.10 16.67 -0.35
CA TYR A 377 -1.91 15.28 -0.78
C TYR A 377 -1.99 15.11 -2.29
N SER A 378 -1.75 16.18 -3.06
CA SER A 378 -1.65 16.10 -4.53
C SER A 378 -0.52 15.17 -4.95
N TYR A 379 -0.60 14.65 -6.18
CA TYR A 379 0.38 13.71 -6.73
C TYR A 379 1.82 14.15 -6.52
N ARG A 380 2.16 15.39 -6.92
CA ARG A 380 3.52 15.92 -6.77
C ARG A 380 4.02 16.02 -5.33
N ASN A 381 3.11 16.13 -4.36
CA ASN A 381 3.45 16.34 -2.95
C ASN A 381 3.64 15.03 -2.19
N GLN A 382 3.20 13.88 -2.72
CA GLN A 382 3.26 12.60 -2.01
C GLN A 382 4.66 12.28 -1.45
N PRO A 383 5.77 12.43 -2.20
CA PRO A 383 7.11 12.13 -1.65
C PRO A 383 7.50 13.02 -0.47
N SER A 384 7.23 14.31 -0.55
CA SER A 384 7.56 15.25 0.52
C SER A 384 6.67 15.10 1.76
N ILE A 385 5.41 14.75 1.58
CA ILE A 385 4.48 14.49 2.69
C ILE A 385 4.84 13.20 3.42
N ILE A 386 5.19 12.13 2.70
CA ILE A 386 5.67 10.89 3.34
C ILE A 386 6.97 11.15 4.09
N TRP A 387 7.91 11.93 3.54
CA TRP A 387 9.10 12.34 4.28
C TRP A 387 8.74 13.14 5.55
N TRP A 388 7.82 14.08 5.46
CA TRP A 388 7.32 14.81 6.63
C TRP A 388 6.77 13.87 7.72
N ASN A 389 5.99 12.86 7.33
CA ASN A 389 5.46 11.85 8.27
C ASN A 389 6.60 11.04 8.91
N LEU A 390 7.61 10.66 8.11
CA LEU A 390 8.78 9.94 8.62
C LEU A 390 9.62 10.78 9.60
N VAL A 391 9.71 12.10 9.40
CA VAL A 391 10.32 13.03 10.37
C VAL A 391 9.54 12.99 11.70
N ARG A 392 8.19 12.95 11.68
CA ARG A 392 7.38 12.78 12.91
C ARG A 392 7.75 11.49 13.66
N LEU A 393 7.95 10.37 12.92
CA LEU A 393 8.44 9.13 13.51
C LEU A 393 9.85 9.31 14.10
N GLY A 394 10.75 9.97 13.37
CA GLY A 394 12.10 10.28 13.84
C GLY A 394 12.09 11.07 15.15
N GLU A 395 11.20 12.05 15.27
CA GLU A 395 11.00 12.81 16.52
C GLU A 395 10.49 11.93 17.66
N ALA A 396 9.58 11.00 17.38
CA ALA A 396 9.07 10.08 18.39
C ALA A 396 10.15 9.09 18.88
N LEU A 397 11.06 8.70 18.00
CA LEU A 397 12.21 7.84 18.31
C LEU A 397 13.46 8.62 18.72
N GLY A 398 13.41 9.97 18.74
CA GLY A 398 14.59 10.85 18.87
C GLY A 398 15.44 10.58 20.10
N GLU A 399 14.81 10.32 21.25
CA GLU A 399 15.53 9.93 22.46
C GLU A 399 16.33 8.64 22.27
N LEU A 400 15.73 7.61 21.69
CA LEU A 400 16.33 6.31 21.45
C LEU A 400 17.45 6.41 20.40
N ILE A 401 17.21 7.11 19.31
CA ILE A 401 18.20 7.33 18.24
C ILE A 401 19.38 8.15 18.78
N GLY A 402 19.09 9.24 19.47
CA GLY A 402 20.12 10.17 19.96
C GLY A 402 20.93 9.67 21.14
N ALA A 403 20.49 8.63 21.85
CA ALA A 403 21.22 8.05 22.96
C ALA A 403 22.60 7.48 22.59
N GLY A 404 22.81 7.11 21.30
CA GLY A 404 24.04 6.48 20.86
C GLY A 404 24.32 5.18 21.62
N SER A 405 25.55 5.01 22.16
CA SER A 405 25.94 3.81 22.93
C SER A 405 25.24 3.67 24.27
N ARG A 406 24.65 4.75 24.79
CA ARG A 406 24.02 4.77 26.11
C ARG A 406 22.60 4.22 26.15
N VAL A 407 22.07 3.87 25.00
CA VAL A 407 20.66 3.49 24.84
C VAL A 407 20.21 2.35 25.77
N ASP A 408 21.14 1.48 26.20
CA ASP A 408 20.87 0.35 27.08
C ASP A 408 21.47 0.48 28.50
N GLU A 409 22.08 1.63 28.81
CA GLU A 409 22.53 1.89 30.18
C GLU A 409 21.31 1.91 31.13
N GLU A 410 21.40 1.18 32.24
CA GLU A 410 20.29 1.05 33.21
C GLU A 410 19.78 2.42 33.69
N ALA A 411 20.69 3.37 33.92
CA ALA A 411 20.33 4.73 34.31
C ALA A 411 19.54 5.47 33.22
N PHE A 412 19.91 5.30 31.97
CA PHE A 412 19.23 5.90 30.82
C PHE A 412 17.84 5.24 30.61
N VAL A 413 17.79 3.93 30.64
CA VAL A 413 16.51 3.18 30.49
C VAL A 413 15.53 3.60 31.57
N LYS A 414 15.97 3.70 32.83
CA LYS A 414 15.11 4.00 33.99
C LYS A 414 14.70 5.48 34.09
N ASN A 415 15.66 6.39 33.89
CA ASN A 415 15.48 7.81 34.22
C ASN A 415 15.30 8.71 32.99
N GLY A 416 15.61 8.21 31.77
CA GLY A 416 15.59 9.00 30.54
C GLY A 416 16.77 9.96 30.41
N VAL A 417 16.54 11.00 29.62
CA VAL A 417 17.53 12.04 29.32
C VAL A 417 17.63 13.01 30.49
N LYS A 418 18.86 13.26 30.95
CA LYS A 418 19.11 14.34 31.88
C LYS A 418 19.12 15.68 31.18
N GLU A 419 18.69 16.74 31.88
CA GLU A 419 18.59 18.09 31.30
C GLU A 419 19.91 18.58 30.70
N GLU A 420 21.02 18.28 31.35
CA GLU A 420 22.39 18.64 30.92
C GLU A 420 22.86 17.92 29.64
N GLU A 421 22.21 16.82 29.24
CA GLU A 421 22.55 15.97 28.10
C GLU A 421 21.53 16.11 26.95
N ALA A 422 20.41 16.78 27.19
CA ALA A 422 19.28 16.85 26.27
C ALA A 422 19.69 17.43 24.91
N ASP A 423 20.46 18.52 24.90
CA ASP A 423 20.91 19.19 23.69
C ASP A 423 21.79 18.29 22.82
N ASP A 424 22.69 17.50 23.43
CA ASP A 424 23.58 16.60 22.68
C ASP A 424 22.84 15.41 22.10
N ILE A 425 21.84 14.88 22.81
CA ILE A 425 20.97 13.81 22.32
C ILE A 425 20.12 14.31 21.16
N VAL A 426 19.51 15.50 21.27
CA VAL A 426 18.71 16.11 20.22
C VAL A 426 19.56 16.36 18.97
N LYS A 427 20.72 17.01 19.11
CA LYS A 427 21.63 17.26 17.98
C LYS A 427 22.08 15.99 17.27
N ARG A 428 22.38 14.92 18.02
CA ARG A 428 22.74 13.62 17.42
C ARG A 428 21.57 13.01 16.68
N ALA A 429 20.38 13.00 17.28
CA ALA A 429 19.18 12.49 16.64
C ALA A 429 18.85 13.25 15.34
N GLU A 430 18.85 14.57 15.39
CA GLU A 430 18.65 15.42 14.20
C GLU A 430 19.64 15.11 13.09
N LYS A 431 20.94 15.00 13.43
CA LYS A 431 21.99 14.69 12.46
C LYS A 431 21.74 13.33 11.78
N ILE A 432 21.37 12.31 12.57
CA ILE A 432 21.09 10.97 12.05
C ILE A 432 19.82 10.99 11.17
N ILE A 433 18.75 11.65 11.63
CA ILE A 433 17.49 11.75 10.88
C ILE A 433 17.71 12.44 9.54
N MET A 434 18.51 13.53 9.52
CA MET A 434 18.82 14.25 8.28
C MET A 434 19.66 13.40 7.32
N GLN A 435 20.64 12.64 7.81
CA GLN A 435 21.42 11.71 6.99
C GLN A 435 20.53 10.62 6.37
N ILE A 436 19.63 10.04 7.16
CA ILE A 436 18.66 9.05 6.67
C ILE A 436 17.66 9.69 5.67
N GLY A 437 17.44 11.03 5.75
CA GLY A 437 16.69 11.79 4.76
C GLY A 437 17.36 11.84 3.38
N GLU A 438 18.68 11.89 3.32
CA GLU A 438 19.39 11.77 2.05
C GLU A 438 19.29 10.33 1.48
N GLU A 439 19.32 9.33 2.35
CA GLU A 439 19.06 7.94 1.95
C GLU A 439 17.61 7.76 1.43
N TYR A 440 16.61 8.43 2.06
CA TYR A 440 15.23 8.46 1.55
C TYR A 440 15.17 8.93 0.10
N LYS A 441 15.82 10.05 -0.21
CA LYS A 441 15.86 10.60 -1.57
C LYS A 441 16.53 9.65 -2.55
N ALA A 442 17.68 9.08 -2.18
CA ALA A 442 18.42 8.15 -3.02
C ALA A 442 17.62 6.89 -3.32
N VAL A 443 16.98 6.26 -2.31
CA VAL A 443 16.13 5.08 -2.47
C VAL A 443 14.90 5.39 -3.33
N PHE A 444 14.24 6.52 -3.06
CA PHE A 444 13.10 6.98 -3.85
C PHE A 444 13.48 7.16 -5.32
N LEU A 445 14.53 7.91 -5.59
CA LEU A 445 14.98 8.19 -6.97
C LEU A 445 15.45 6.91 -7.66
N GLY A 446 16.16 6.03 -6.97
CA GLY A 446 16.62 4.75 -7.52
C GLY A 446 15.47 3.86 -7.97
N GLU A 447 14.45 3.67 -7.11
CA GLU A 447 13.29 2.84 -7.46
C GLU A 447 12.41 3.50 -8.53
N TYR A 448 12.23 4.82 -8.48
CA TYR A 448 11.52 5.58 -9.50
C TYR A 448 12.21 5.45 -10.86
N LYS A 449 13.53 5.74 -10.96
CA LYS A 449 14.33 5.61 -12.17
C LYS A 449 14.25 4.20 -12.73
N LYS A 450 14.45 3.18 -11.90
CA LYS A 450 14.36 1.77 -12.29
C LYS A 450 13.00 1.44 -12.92
N THR A 451 11.91 1.85 -12.28
CA THR A 451 10.57 1.57 -12.76
C THR A 451 10.28 2.32 -14.07
N MET A 452 10.62 3.62 -14.14
CA MET A 452 10.39 4.43 -15.35
C MET A 452 11.25 3.95 -16.52
N THR A 453 12.51 3.56 -16.30
CA THR A 453 13.40 2.96 -17.31
C THR A 453 12.72 1.74 -17.95
N ALA A 454 12.20 0.82 -17.15
CA ALA A 454 11.47 -0.34 -17.66
C ALA A 454 10.17 0.06 -18.40
N ARG A 455 9.44 1.05 -17.88
CA ARG A 455 8.17 1.52 -18.50
C ARG A 455 8.37 2.13 -19.88
N VAL A 456 9.50 2.82 -20.13
CA VAL A 456 9.84 3.35 -21.45
C VAL A 456 10.62 2.36 -22.32
N GLY A 457 10.87 1.14 -21.87
CA GLY A 457 11.48 0.06 -22.63
C GLY A 457 13.01 0.11 -22.74
N LEU A 458 13.67 0.79 -21.81
CA LEU A 458 15.13 0.81 -21.72
C LEU A 458 15.63 -0.35 -20.85
N LYS A 459 16.81 -0.89 -21.18
CA LYS A 459 17.57 -1.86 -20.37
C LYS A 459 18.39 -1.16 -19.30
N ASN A 460 19.00 -0.03 -19.65
CA ASN A 460 19.94 0.70 -18.82
C ASN A 460 19.57 2.19 -18.71
N PHE A 461 19.60 2.72 -17.51
CA PHE A 461 19.40 4.15 -17.26
C PHE A 461 20.68 4.93 -17.55
N LYS A 462 20.53 6.10 -18.19
CA LYS A 462 21.54 7.16 -18.31
C LYS A 462 21.01 8.42 -17.62
N ASP A 463 21.87 9.24 -17.07
CA ASP A 463 21.44 10.46 -16.36
C ASP A 463 20.64 11.43 -17.25
N SER A 464 20.99 11.50 -18.56
CA SER A 464 20.21 12.30 -19.53
C SER A 464 18.78 11.82 -19.73
N ASP A 465 18.48 10.51 -19.47
CA ASP A 465 17.14 9.95 -19.66
C ASP A 465 16.11 10.62 -18.74
N PHE A 466 16.56 11.13 -17.58
CA PHE A 466 15.65 11.76 -16.64
C PHE A 466 15.03 13.03 -17.22
N GLU A 467 15.86 13.92 -17.81
CA GLU A 467 15.37 15.17 -18.40
C GLU A 467 14.80 14.97 -19.80
N GLU A 468 15.51 14.23 -20.66
CA GLU A 468 15.21 14.14 -22.10
C GLU A 468 14.04 13.18 -22.40
N LEU A 469 13.81 12.18 -21.53
CA LEU A 469 12.72 11.23 -21.73
C LEU A 469 11.63 11.33 -20.65
N PHE A 470 11.99 11.28 -19.36
CA PHE A 470 10.97 11.20 -18.32
C PHE A 470 10.28 12.55 -18.08
N SER A 471 11.06 13.61 -17.82
CA SER A 471 10.50 14.94 -17.59
C SER A 471 9.78 15.47 -18.83
N GLU A 472 10.39 15.37 -20.00
CA GLU A 472 9.77 15.86 -21.25
C GLU A 472 8.49 15.10 -21.63
N ALA A 473 8.41 13.78 -21.33
CA ALA A 473 7.17 13.02 -21.50
C ALA A 473 6.08 13.53 -20.56
N LEU A 474 6.40 13.71 -19.27
CA LEU A 474 5.47 14.22 -18.26
C LEU A 474 4.99 15.63 -18.60
N ASP A 475 5.89 16.54 -19.00
CA ASP A 475 5.56 17.91 -19.44
C ASP A 475 4.66 17.90 -20.68
N SER A 476 4.84 16.93 -21.56
CA SER A 476 3.98 16.76 -22.74
C SER A 476 2.61 16.21 -22.36
N MET A 477 2.56 15.27 -21.41
CA MET A 477 1.30 14.74 -20.90
C MET A 477 0.49 15.83 -20.18
N GLU A 478 1.12 16.65 -19.33
CA GLU A 478 0.46 17.75 -18.64
C GLU A 478 -0.11 18.77 -19.62
N ALA A 479 0.74 19.27 -20.53
CA ALA A 479 0.36 20.29 -21.49
C ALA A 479 -0.74 19.87 -22.48
N LEU A 480 -0.82 18.57 -22.78
CA LEU A 480 -1.75 18.01 -23.79
C LEU A 480 -2.87 17.18 -23.15
N GLU A 481 -2.95 17.16 -21.81
CA GLU A 481 -3.94 16.40 -21.03
C GLU A 481 -3.99 14.90 -21.43
N LEU A 482 -2.80 14.28 -21.65
CA LEU A 482 -2.71 12.88 -22.02
C LEU A 482 -2.92 11.97 -20.81
N ASP A 483 -3.50 10.79 -21.06
CA ASP A 483 -3.69 9.76 -20.03
C ASP A 483 -2.34 9.18 -19.57
N PHE A 484 -2.09 9.20 -18.27
CA PHE A 484 -0.82 8.79 -17.71
C PHE A 484 -0.49 7.31 -17.97
N ASN A 485 -1.41 6.40 -17.67
CA ASN A 485 -1.12 4.97 -17.79
C ASN A 485 -1.32 4.44 -19.22
N LEU A 486 -2.33 4.94 -19.95
CA LEU A 486 -2.52 4.57 -21.35
C LEU A 486 -1.38 5.04 -22.24
N PHE A 487 -0.73 6.17 -21.91
CA PHE A 487 0.46 6.61 -22.65
C PHE A 487 1.54 5.51 -22.69
N PHE A 488 1.95 5.01 -21.53
CA PHE A 488 2.98 3.98 -21.45
C PHE A 488 2.51 2.63 -22.03
N ARG A 489 1.22 2.28 -21.84
CA ARG A 489 0.68 1.05 -22.43
C ARG A 489 0.71 1.13 -23.96
N ARG A 490 0.24 2.22 -24.53
CA ARG A 490 0.25 2.47 -25.98
C ARG A 490 1.68 2.55 -26.55
N LEU A 491 2.61 3.13 -25.79
CA LEU A 491 4.03 3.13 -26.17
C LEU A 491 4.60 1.71 -26.27
N SER A 492 4.10 0.77 -25.48
CA SER A 492 4.50 -0.64 -25.54
C SER A 492 4.11 -1.34 -26.86
N ASP A 493 3.16 -0.77 -27.62
CA ASP A 493 2.71 -1.29 -28.90
C ASP A 493 3.33 -0.57 -30.11
N VAL A 494 4.18 0.45 -29.88
CA VAL A 494 4.83 1.21 -30.96
C VAL A 494 6.06 0.48 -31.45
N LYS A 495 6.09 0.14 -32.75
CA LYS A 495 7.27 -0.42 -33.42
C LYS A 495 8.24 0.69 -33.83
N LEU A 496 9.55 0.45 -33.70
CA LEU A 496 10.55 1.45 -34.08
C LEU A 496 10.56 1.74 -35.57
N SER A 497 10.20 0.76 -36.42
CA SER A 497 10.04 0.93 -37.85
C SER A 497 8.91 1.90 -38.25
N GLU A 498 7.95 2.15 -37.35
CA GLU A 498 6.87 3.13 -37.60
C GLU A 498 7.29 4.57 -37.30
N LEU A 499 8.53 4.82 -36.85
CA LEU A 499 9.01 6.12 -36.36
C LEU A 499 10.21 6.66 -37.15
N GLU A 500 10.47 6.18 -38.35
CA GLU A 500 11.68 6.52 -39.11
C GLU A 500 11.70 7.99 -39.54
N THR A 501 10.57 8.51 -40.02
CA THR A 501 10.48 9.90 -40.49
C THR A 501 9.74 10.79 -39.50
N GLU A 502 9.90 12.11 -39.59
CA GLU A 502 9.19 13.06 -38.73
C GLU A 502 7.68 12.99 -38.98
N GLU A 503 7.26 12.84 -40.24
CA GLU A 503 5.85 12.71 -40.60
C GLU A 503 5.23 11.46 -39.97
N ALA A 504 5.92 10.31 -40.06
CA ALA A 504 5.47 9.06 -39.47
C ALA A 504 5.34 9.17 -37.93
N ARG A 505 6.28 9.86 -37.27
CA ARG A 505 6.22 10.11 -35.82
C ARG A 505 5.03 11.00 -35.44
N GLN A 506 4.76 12.06 -36.22
CA GLN A 506 3.60 12.95 -35.98
C GLN A 506 2.27 12.22 -36.24
N GLU A 507 2.21 11.33 -37.23
CA GLU A 507 1.05 10.49 -37.48
C GLU A 507 0.84 9.50 -36.31
N LYS A 508 1.90 8.79 -35.89
CA LYS A 508 1.86 7.86 -34.75
C LYS A 508 1.49 8.55 -33.45
N ALA A 509 1.88 9.80 -33.23
CA ALA A 509 1.52 10.57 -32.04
C ALA A 509 0.01 10.61 -31.77
N ALA A 510 -0.83 10.47 -32.80
CA ALA A 510 -2.28 10.46 -32.65
C ALA A 510 -2.80 9.36 -31.71
N VAL A 511 -2.08 8.23 -31.55
CA VAL A 511 -2.52 7.11 -30.70
C VAL A 511 -2.51 7.46 -29.21
N PHE A 512 -1.77 8.48 -28.81
CA PHE A 512 -1.65 8.87 -27.39
C PHE A 512 -2.77 9.80 -26.91
N PHE A 513 -3.51 10.41 -27.84
CA PHE A 513 -4.64 11.27 -27.52
C PHE A 513 -5.92 10.45 -27.30
N TYR A 514 -6.83 10.98 -26.49
CA TYR A 514 -8.18 10.44 -26.41
C TYR A 514 -8.93 10.65 -27.73
N LYS A 515 -9.76 9.70 -28.11
CA LYS A 515 -10.52 9.77 -29.39
C LYS A 515 -11.48 10.95 -29.43
N ASP A 516 -12.07 11.33 -28.30
CA ASP A 516 -12.99 12.48 -28.19
C ASP A 516 -12.27 13.83 -28.31
N VAL A 517 -10.96 13.87 -28.07
CA VAL A 517 -10.13 15.05 -28.25
C VAL A 517 -9.63 15.17 -29.72
N LEU A 518 -9.40 14.04 -30.40
CA LEU A 518 -9.00 14.03 -31.82
C LEU A 518 -10.05 14.64 -32.75
N THR A 519 -11.30 14.62 -32.36
CA THR A 519 -12.41 15.28 -33.10
C THR A 519 -12.55 16.76 -32.79
N GLY A 520 -11.79 17.29 -31.81
CA GLY A 520 -11.71 18.68 -31.38
C GLY A 520 -10.35 19.31 -31.63
N LYS A 521 -10.12 20.49 -31.03
CA LYS A 521 -8.86 21.25 -31.18
C LYS A 521 -7.61 20.59 -30.54
N GLY A 522 -7.74 19.53 -29.72
CA GLY A 522 -6.62 18.94 -28.97
C GLY A 522 -5.78 17.93 -29.74
N GLY A 523 -6.26 17.41 -30.87
CA GLY A 523 -5.46 16.61 -31.80
C GLY A 523 -4.78 17.46 -32.88
N ASP A 524 -4.53 18.73 -32.59
CA ASP A 524 -3.97 19.66 -33.52
C ASP A 524 -2.53 19.29 -33.95
N GLN A 525 -2.07 19.92 -35.00
CA GLN A 525 -0.76 19.69 -35.58
C GLN A 525 0.36 19.97 -34.57
N GLU A 526 0.20 20.92 -33.66
CA GLU A 526 1.19 21.31 -32.67
C GLU A 526 1.37 20.23 -31.61
N GLY A 527 0.28 19.68 -31.07
CA GLY A 527 0.32 18.58 -30.10
C GLY A 527 0.96 17.32 -30.69
N ARG A 528 0.60 16.97 -31.95
CA ARG A 528 1.23 15.84 -32.65
C ARG A 528 2.71 16.07 -32.93
N LYS A 529 3.11 17.29 -33.26
CA LYS A 529 4.51 17.67 -33.45
C LYS A 529 5.31 17.54 -32.14
N ARG A 530 4.74 17.96 -31.00
CA ARG A 530 5.40 17.85 -29.70
C ARG A 530 5.62 16.39 -29.31
N VAL A 531 4.59 15.53 -29.35
CA VAL A 531 4.71 14.10 -29.07
C VAL A 531 5.60 13.40 -30.11
N GLY A 532 5.49 13.72 -31.39
CA GLY A 532 6.34 13.18 -32.45
C GLY A 532 7.82 13.53 -32.28
N GLY A 533 8.13 14.73 -31.79
CA GLY A 533 9.49 15.15 -31.44
C GLY A 533 10.06 14.30 -30.29
N TRP A 534 9.28 14.10 -29.23
CA TRP A 534 9.65 13.21 -28.14
C TRP A 534 9.84 11.76 -28.60
N LEU A 535 8.96 11.21 -29.44
CA LEU A 535 9.09 9.87 -30.04
C LEU A 535 10.39 9.72 -30.83
N GLY A 536 10.89 10.80 -31.45
CA GLY A 536 12.18 10.80 -32.13
C GLY A 536 13.34 10.58 -31.16
N LYS A 537 13.37 11.31 -30.03
CA LYS A 537 14.38 11.15 -28.97
C LYS A 537 14.29 9.76 -28.35
N TRP A 538 13.09 9.31 -28.02
CA TRP A 538 12.84 7.98 -27.47
C TRP A 538 13.34 6.88 -28.42
N ARG A 539 13.01 6.95 -29.73
CA ARG A 539 13.49 5.99 -30.72
C ARG A 539 15.02 5.94 -30.78
N GLN A 540 15.67 7.10 -30.83
CA GLN A 540 17.13 7.17 -30.85
C GLN A 540 17.72 6.51 -29.60
N ARG A 541 17.17 6.82 -28.41
CA ARG A 541 17.67 6.27 -27.15
C ARG A 541 17.44 4.75 -27.04
N ILE A 542 16.35 4.23 -27.58
CA ILE A 542 16.11 2.78 -27.66
C ILE A 542 17.15 2.13 -28.56
N LEU A 543 17.44 2.70 -29.73
CA LEU A 543 18.49 2.17 -30.63
C LEU A 543 19.85 2.12 -29.95
N GLU A 544 20.22 3.16 -29.18
CA GLU A 544 21.48 3.17 -28.42
C GLU A 544 21.56 2.08 -27.35
N ASP A 545 20.44 1.66 -26.80
CA ASP A 545 20.40 0.70 -25.68
C ASP A 545 20.18 -0.76 -26.12
N TRP A 546 19.59 -0.97 -27.31
CA TRP A 546 19.21 -2.29 -27.79
C TRP A 546 19.99 -2.77 -29.01
N ALA A 547 20.64 -1.88 -29.76
CA ALA A 547 21.27 -2.24 -31.06
C ALA A 547 22.69 -2.80 -30.90
N ASP A 548 23.22 -2.97 -29.71
CA ASP A 548 24.53 -3.58 -29.44
C ASP A 548 25.68 -3.03 -30.33
N GLY A 549 25.61 -1.72 -30.63
CA GLY A 549 26.59 -1.03 -31.50
C GLY A 549 26.22 -0.94 -32.99
N GLU A 550 25.10 -1.53 -33.39
CA GLU A 550 24.53 -1.38 -34.72
C GLU A 550 23.69 -0.09 -34.83
N THR A 551 23.29 0.29 -36.05
CA THR A 551 22.42 1.48 -36.26
C THR A 551 20.91 1.18 -36.18
N THR A 552 20.57 -0.11 -36.20
CA THR A 552 19.18 -0.61 -36.18
C THR A 552 19.11 -1.83 -35.28
N ILE A 553 17.89 -2.17 -34.86
CA ILE A 553 17.60 -3.42 -34.15
C ILE A 553 16.82 -4.38 -35.05
N SER A 554 16.91 -5.67 -34.78
CA SER A 554 16.11 -6.67 -35.50
C SER A 554 14.64 -6.58 -35.09
N GLU A 555 13.75 -7.16 -35.89
CA GLU A 555 12.32 -7.26 -35.56
C GLU A 555 12.10 -8.09 -34.27
N GLU A 556 12.93 -9.10 -34.02
CA GLU A 556 12.90 -9.91 -32.81
C GLU A 556 13.28 -9.09 -31.55
N GLN A 557 14.33 -8.28 -31.65
CA GLN A 557 14.73 -7.38 -30.54
C GLN A 557 13.65 -6.33 -30.27
N ASP A 558 13.03 -5.76 -31.30
CA ASP A 558 11.92 -4.80 -31.09
C ASP A 558 10.70 -5.49 -30.48
N GLN A 559 10.39 -6.72 -30.89
CA GLN A 559 9.32 -7.52 -30.28
C GLN A 559 9.64 -7.87 -28.81
N GLU A 560 10.88 -8.23 -28.48
CA GLU A 560 11.32 -8.48 -27.11
C GLU A 560 11.15 -7.23 -26.23
N ARG A 561 11.56 -6.06 -26.73
CA ARG A 561 11.35 -4.76 -26.05
C ARG A 561 9.87 -4.51 -25.77
N MET A 562 9.02 -4.66 -26.80
CA MET A 562 7.57 -4.47 -26.66
C MET A 562 6.98 -5.40 -25.60
N GLN A 563 7.36 -6.67 -25.58
CA GLN A 563 6.91 -7.63 -24.58
C GLN A 563 7.44 -7.29 -23.16
N ALA A 564 8.69 -6.84 -23.05
CA ALA A 564 9.25 -6.39 -21.79
C ALA A 564 8.47 -5.18 -21.22
N MET A 565 8.15 -4.21 -22.08
CA MET A 565 7.32 -3.05 -21.70
C MET A 565 5.92 -3.45 -21.26
N LYS A 566 5.25 -4.38 -21.95
CA LYS A 566 3.92 -4.87 -21.60
C LYS A 566 3.86 -5.52 -20.22
N LYS A 567 4.94 -6.13 -19.76
CA LYS A 567 5.04 -6.75 -18.42
C LYS A 567 5.09 -5.73 -17.27
N VAL A 568 5.35 -4.46 -17.55
CA VAL A 568 5.46 -3.39 -16.56
C VAL A 568 4.47 -2.24 -16.80
N ASN A 569 3.85 -2.18 -17.98
CA ASN A 569 2.83 -1.19 -18.31
C ASN A 569 1.46 -1.86 -18.30
N PRO A 570 0.63 -1.61 -17.26
CA PRO A 570 -0.66 -2.27 -17.15
C PRO A 570 -1.60 -1.87 -18.29
N ASN A 571 -2.33 -2.86 -18.82
CA ASN A 571 -3.45 -2.67 -19.72
C ASN A 571 -4.75 -2.39 -18.98
N PHE A 572 -4.85 -2.89 -17.73
CA PHE A 572 -5.99 -2.63 -16.85
C PHE A 572 -5.54 -2.07 -15.50
N ILE A 573 -6.24 -1.05 -15.03
CA ILE A 573 -6.18 -0.52 -13.67
C ILE A 573 -7.60 -0.17 -13.22
N PRO A 574 -7.99 -0.39 -11.96
CA PRO A 574 -9.32 -0.10 -11.46
C PRO A 574 -9.50 1.42 -11.23
N ARG A 575 -9.79 2.15 -12.30
CA ARG A 575 -10.05 3.59 -12.27
C ARG A 575 -11.32 3.93 -11.52
N GLY A 576 -11.43 5.17 -11.03
CA GLY A 576 -12.60 5.64 -10.29
C GLY A 576 -13.92 5.37 -10.99
N TRP A 577 -14.03 5.69 -12.29
CA TRP A 577 -15.25 5.50 -13.06
C TRP A 577 -15.63 4.01 -13.24
N ILE A 578 -14.64 3.11 -13.34
CA ILE A 578 -14.90 1.65 -13.43
C ILE A 578 -15.45 1.17 -12.10
N LEU A 579 -14.83 1.59 -10.99
CA LEU A 579 -15.29 1.23 -9.65
C LEU A 579 -16.70 1.77 -9.38
N ASP A 580 -17.01 2.98 -9.80
CA ASP A 580 -18.37 3.55 -9.69
C ASP A 580 -19.40 2.75 -10.50
N GLU A 581 -19.04 2.28 -11.70
CA GLU A 581 -19.86 1.39 -12.49
C GLU A 581 -20.08 0.05 -11.79
N VAL A 582 -19.00 -0.59 -11.30
CA VAL A 582 -19.07 -1.87 -10.56
C VAL A 582 -19.95 -1.71 -9.32
N ILE A 583 -19.76 -0.67 -8.53
CA ILE A 583 -20.57 -0.36 -7.34
C ILE A 583 -22.04 -0.26 -7.71
N LYS A 584 -22.37 0.51 -8.75
CA LYS A 584 -23.74 0.68 -9.22
C LYS A 584 -24.37 -0.65 -9.66
N ARG A 585 -23.63 -1.48 -10.38
CA ARG A 585 -24.10 -2.80 -10.84
C ARG A 585 -24.37 -3.73 -9.65
N VAL A 586 -23.48 -3.75 -8.64
CA VAL A 586 -23.67 -4.54 -7.43
C VAL A 586 -24.84 -4.04 -6.57
N GLU A 587 -24.92 -2.72 -6.32
CA GLU A 587 -25.89 -2.17 -5.38
C GLU A 587 -27.29 -1.97 -5.98
N LYS A 588 -27.39 -1.64 -7.27
CA LYS A 588 -28.67 -1.29 -7.92
C LYS A 588 -29.21 -2.40 -8.80
N ASN A 589 -28.33 -3.17 -9.44
CA ASN A 589 -28.74 -4.19 -10.40
C ASN A 589 -28.61 -5.61 -9.82
N ASP A 590 -28.10 -5.76 -8.59
CA ASP A 590 -27.87 -7.03 -7.92
C ASP A 590 -26.92 -7.99 -8.69
N GLU A 591 -26.02 -7.41 -9.50
CA GLU A 591 -25.07 -8.15 -10.33
C GLU A 591 -23.80 -8.44 -9.55
N ARG A 592 -23.67 -9.65 -9.02
CA ARG A 592 -22.55 -10.04 -8.14
C ARG A 592 -21.28 -10.41 -8.90
N ASP A 593 -21.43 -11.07 -10.02
CA ASP A 593 -20.31 -11.59 -10.84
C ASP A 593 -19.44 -10.50 -11.47
N VAL A 594 -19.92 -9.24 -11.53
CA VAL A 594 -19.09 -8.10 -11.94
C VAL A 594 -17.88 -7.89 -11.00
N LEU A 595 -18.00 -8.26 -9.73
CA LEU A 595 -16.87 -8.21 -8.78
C LEU A 595 -15.78 -9.21 -9.14
N ASP A 596 -16.16 -10.42 -9.52
CA ASP A 596 -15.19 -11.42 -9.99
C ASP A 596 -14.49 -10.97 -11.26
N ARG A 597 -15.21 -10.31 -12.18
CA ARG A 597 -14.63 -9.80 -13.43
C ARG A 597 -13.61 -8.69 -13.21
N VAL A 598 -13.96 -7.67 -12.42
CA VAL A 598 -13.03 -6.57 -12.12
C VAL A 598 -11.84 -7.05 -11.32
N MET A 599 -12.04 -8.00 -10.39
CA MET A 599 -10.95 -8.61 -9.63
C MET A 599 -10.03 -9.42 -10.53
N HIS A 600 -10.58 -10.20 -11.45
CA HIS A 600 -9.80 -10.99 -12.40
C HIS A 600 -8.87 -10.12 -13.25
N MET A 601 -9.38 -9.01 -13.81
CA MET A 601 -8.56 -8.06 -14.54
C MET A 601 -7.55 -7.35 -13.64
N SER A 602 -7.91 -7.04 -12.39
CA SER A 602 -7.02 -6.40 -11.42
C SER A 602 -5.83 -7.29 -11.02
N LEU A 603 -6.04 -8.60 -10.91
CA LEU A 603 -4.99 -9.56 -10.58
C LEU A 603 -4.08 -9.91 -11.77
N HIS A 604 -4.54 -9.66 -13.00
CA HIS A 604 -3.79 -9.90 -14.24
C HIS A 604 -3.67 -8.62 -15.09
N PRO A 605 -3.12 -7.51 -14.54
CA PRO A 605 -3.24 -6.18 -15.14
C PRO A 605 -2.45 -5.98 -16.43
N PHE A 606 -1.49 -6.88 -16.72
CA PHE A 606 -0.54 -6.74 -17.83
C PHE A 606 -0.98 -7.46 -19.09
N GLU A 607 -2.05 -8.24 -19.05
CA GLU A 607 -2.51 -9.03 -20.18
C GLU A 607 -3.03 -8.14 -21.32
N ASP A 608 -2.88 -8.62 -22.56
CA ASP A 608 -3.40 -7.92 -23.74
C ASP A 608 -4.92 -8.11 -23.89
N SER A 609 -5.47 -9.20 -23.35
CA SER A 609 -6.90 -9.55 -23.44
C SER A 609 -7.27 -10.59 -22.37
N TRP A 610 -8.51 -10.57 -21.89
CA TRP A 610 -9.06 -11.52 -20.92
C TRP A 610 -10.20 -12.34 -21.48
N ALA A 611 -11.07 -11.77 -22.34
CA ALA A 611 -12.23 -12.45 -22.90
C ALA A 611 -11.83 -13.72 -23.68
N GLY A 612 -12.44 -14.86 -23.31
CA GLY A 612 -12.14 -16.17 -23.88
C GLY A 612 -10.79 -16.77 -23.46
N ARG A 613 -10.16 -16.24 -22.41
CA ARG A 613 -8.90 -16.74 -21.85
C ARG A 613 -9.08 -17.12 -20.38
N ALA A 614 -8.32 -18.12 -19.96
CA ALA A 614 -8.24 -18.54 -18.57
C ALA A 614 -6.88 -18.18 -17.97
N PHE A 615 -6.89 -17.63 -16.75
CA PHE A 615 -5.70 -17.37 -15.95
C PHE A 615 -5.85 -18.10 -14.61
N GLU A 616 -4.82 -18.81 -14.21
CA GLU A 616 -4.83 -19.63 -12.99
C GLU A 616 -6.04 -20.59 -12.91
N GLY A 617 -6.44 -21.16 -14.06
CA GLY A 617 -7.55 -22.11 -14.16
C GLY A 617 -8.96 -21.49 -14.15
N ARG A 618 -9.10 -20.16 -14.19
CA ARG A 618 -10.38 -19.45 -14.27
C ARG A 618 -10.50 -18.66 -15.57
N GLU A 619 -11.66 -18.78 -16.19
CA GLU A 619 -12.01 -17.95 -17.33
C GLU A 619 -12.52 -16.59 -16.88
N TYR A 620 -12.28 -15.57 -17.71
CA TYR A 620 -12.91 -14.26 -17.52
C TYR A 620 -14.40 -14.36 -17.87
N GLY A 621 -15.24 -13.99 -16.91
CA GLY A 621 -16.70 -14.11 -17.05
C GLY A 621 -17.38 -12.97 -17.81
N GLY A 622 -16.63 -11.98 -18.32
CA GLY A 622 -17.14 -10.88 -19.13
C GLY A 622 -16.97 -11.10 -20.64
N ASP A 623 -17.52 -10.18 -21.42
CA ASP A 623 -17.37 -10.18 -22.87
C ASP A 623 -16.27 -9.22 -23.36
N LYS A 624 -16.02 -9.24 -24.65
CA LYS A 624 -15.01 -8.39 -25.30
C LYS A 624 -15.38 -6.91 -25.28
N ASP A 625 -16.66 -6.59 -25.25
CA ASP A 625 -17.14 -5.19 -25.22
C ASP A 625 -16.88 -4.56 -23.85
N GLU A 626 -17.13 -5.30 -22.74
CA GLU A 626 -16.78 -4.88 -21.38
C GLU A 626 -15.25 -4.71 -21.24
N GLU A 627 -14.48 -5.67 -21.69
CA GLU A 627 -13.01 -5.60 -21.69
C GLU A 627 -12.51 -4.36 -22.45
N THR A 628 -12.98 -4.17 -23.69
CA THR A 628 -12.57 -3.04 -24.54
C THR A 628 -12.94 -1.69 -23.92
N ARG A 629 -14.07 -1.62 -23.26
CA ARG A 629 -14.52 -0.40 -22.58
C ARG A 629 -13.69 -0.10 -21.34
N TRP A 630 -13.36 -1.11 -20.53
CA TRP A 630 -12.58 -0.93 -19.31
C TRP A 630 -11.07 -0.69 -19.56
N THR A 631 -10.54 -1.13 -20.70
CA THR A 631 -9.14 -0.90 -21.08
C THR A 631 -8.96 0.28 -22.04
N GLY A 632 -10.05 0.85 -22.52
CA GLY A 632 -10.04 1.96 -23.49
C GLY A 632 -9.90 3.34 -22.86
N ASP A 633 -10.23 4.34 -23.68
CA ASP A 633 -10.23 5.75 -23.25
C ASP A 633 -11.18 5.99 -22.07
N VAL A 634 -10.70 6.75 -21.09
CA VAL A 634 -11.56 7.19 -19.98
C VAL A 634 -12.69 8.08 -20.50
N PRO A 635 -13.95 7.76 -20.22
CA PRO A 635 -15.07 8.63 -20.61
C PRO A 635 -14.90 10.05 -20.05
N ARG A 636 -15.23 11.07 -20.82
CA ARG A 636 -15.05 12.47 -20.43
C ARG A 636 -15.64 12.79 -19.05
N THR A 637 -16.79 12.23 -18.73
CA THR A 637 -17.48 12.39 -17.44
C THR A 637 -16.86 11.57 -16.31
N GLY A 638 -15.94 10.66 -16.62
CA GLY A 638 -15.24 9.80 -15.67
C GLY A 638 -13.82 10.25 -15.33
N ARG A 639 -13.36 11.36 -15.92
CA ARG A 639 -11.99 11.88 -15.70
C ARG A 639 -11.93 12.73 -14.44
N GLY A 640 -10.88 12.55 -13.65
CA GLY A 640 -10.61 13.36 -12.47
C GLY A 640 -11.64 13.27 -11.36
N LEU A 641 -12.27 12.10 -11.17
CA LEU A 641 -13.27 11.88 -10.12
C LEU A 641 -12.64 11.99 -8.74
N GLN A 642 -13.26 12.78 -7.87
CA GLN A 642 -12.86 12.92 -6.47
C GLN A 642 -13.89 12.26 -5.55
N CYS A 643 -13.42 11.75 -4.40
CA CYS A 643 -14.26 11.19 -3.34
C CYS A 643 -14.01 11.94 -2.02
N SER A 644 -15.00 11.95 -1.13
CA SER A 644 -14.80 12.44 0.25
C SER A 644 -14.17 11.36 1.14
N CYS A 645 -13.55 11.78 2.25
CA CYS A 645 -13.01 10.86 3.26
C CYS A 645 -14.08 10.02 3.96
N SER A 646 -15.33 10.44 3.91
CA SER A 646 -16.50 9.75 4.49
C SER A 646 -17.11 8.70 3.57
N SER A 647 -16.64 8.62 2.33
CA SER A 647 -17.15 7.68 1.34
C SER A 647 -16.59 6.27 1.46
#